data_e48864b177ddd5dd732f0f48fd8a70af
#
_entry.id   e48864b177ddd5dd732f0f48fd8a70af
#
_cell.length_a   1.000
_cell.length_b   1.000
_cell.length_c   1.000
_cell.angle_alpha   90.00
_cell.angle_beta   90.00
_cell.angle_gamma   90.00
#
_symmetry.space_group_name_H-M   'P 1'
#
loop_
_entity.id
_entity.type
_entity.pdbx_description
1 polymer ?
#
loop_
_entity_poly.entity_id
_entity_poly.type
_entity_poly.pdbx_seq_one_letter_code
_entity_poly.pdbx_strand_id
1 'polypeptide(L)'
;MAKNNILIVGDGMGWEMSRSAAIYNQVEKEITALKAAGKTDLEIKAVFANRTLDYYYTSGKGTGTPYQDFSGFTLATTGSTKVAGSTNNSALQGSTSTHDTGDAPVRAGFAFDPSTSYVNWDSTKGGDAPWDADYYQNRGKASLGFDAQYIKGDYPDSANTASTLYGGIKTYNGAISVDIHEHGFESILTEAKALGKSGGVVTSVPITHATPAAAVANVNSRNKYQESSNAGKLGVDGHPLELTDNILDDILFATQPQIVLGGGNPAGGESYVTKAALTSLIAGTYQASQQAITGKDAGGKNIFTQTPSGPTIQAEGWSVVGRPDDYSGDKATKTGLQLLEEAVTAFNPETQHLMGIYGAKGQGGNLPWRTADSDYSATGTGAYSGNSNTNATNSALTGEALAAELKASPTVAQLTGQALKALGKDKDGFWLMVEVGDIDWAAHADNMDLMLGTLHDMDDVVTTVTAWVAQNGGWENNQVMVTADHDHYLTLLPNFPQEIAESILASKASTAAAPNETTLGVNAGYDTTLTPTLTNGSTAEWKAGDAEKVGHFWGTEGKLKDGTTGFGDLWTTHTQRPVPIYYQGADSVLIDQFVSTGIEAYGTVINGVPGMIDQAHVAFAMEASLLGGATATERLATAQDSVVSPTLAFTSGQDLLELANPDEQLTFKANVIFTGAGADVVDSEANSGFRNSIFTGSADDVIYAGSRDVITGGGGADQIWATGGNGNRLSGNGGGDDFIIGTTGNRALGGDGNDTFAILEGAGTNYLNGGAGSDQFWLISAPGDKPAAKQYVMDFKAGEDLIGLRGVAFADLSFTQVGTDTLLSVTGTAVGHFTNVSAASLNNLANFAGLA
;
A
#
# COMPACT_ATOMS: atom_id res chain seq x y z
N MET A 1 10.38 -22.32 5.16
CA MET A 1 10.76 -20.92 5.37
C MET A 1 11.15 -20.33 4.04
N ALA A 2 10.46 -19.29 3.61
CA ALA A 2 10.86 -18.60 2.40
C ALA A 2 12.19 -17.86 2.65
N LYS A 3 13.16 -18.14 1.83
CA LYS A 3 14.40 -17.37 1.81
C LYS A 3 14.17 -16.01 1.18
N ASN A 4 13.36 -15.98 0.12
CA ASN A 4 13.06 -14.80 -0.66
C ASN A 4 11.56 -14.59 -0.75
N ASN A 5 11.13 -13.37 -0.56
CA ASN A 5 9.73 -12.95 -0.62
C ASN A 5 9.57 -11.92 -1.74
N ILE A 6 8.66 -12.18 -2.65
CA ILE A 6 8.43 -11.33 -3.82
C ILE A 6 6.96 -10.98 -3.87
N LEU A 7 6.66 -9.69 -3.84
CA LEU A 7 5.32 -9.14 -4.01
C LEU A 7 5.24 -8.42 -5.35
N ILE A 8 4.32 -8.84 -6.20
CA ILE A 8 4.06 -8.23 -7.49
C ILE A 8 2.72 -7.52 -7.42
N VAL A 9 2.72 -6.22 -7.69
CA VAL A 9 1.53 -5.37 -7.62
C VAL A 9 1.21 -4.83 -9.01
N GLY A 10 0.02 -5.13 -9.49
CA GLY A 10 -0.56 -4.44 -10.64
C GLY A 10 -1.40 -3.28 -10.11
N ASP A 11 -0.91 -2.05 -10.26
CA ASP A 11 -1.64 -0.87 -9.80
C ASP A 11 -2.98 -0.79 -10.52
N GLY A 12 -4.08 -0.72 -9.74
CA GLY A 12 -5.42 -0.73 -10.29
C GLY A 12 -5.90 -2.04 -10.94
N MET A 13 -5.11 -3.13 -10.85
CA MET A 13 -5.41 -4.42 -11.46
C MET A 13 -6.52 -5.17 -10.70
N GLY A 14 -7.71 -4.62 -10.67
CA GLY A 14 -8.86 -5.31 -10.09
C GLY A 14 -9.25 -6.56 -10.87
N TRP A 15 -10.34 -7.15 -10.42
CA TRP A 15 -10.81 -8.42 -10.95
C TRP A 15 -11.06 -8.42 -12.47
N GLU A 16 -11.76 -7.39 -12.97
CA GLU A 16 -12.14 -7.33 -14.39
C GLU A 16 -10.93 -7.05 -15.29
N MET A 17 -9.88 -6.37 -14.79
CA MET A 17 -8.62 -6.19 -15.52
C MET A 17 -7.91 -7.54 -15.67
N SER A 18 -7.71 -8.26 -14.56
CA SER A 18 -7.09 -9.59 -14.58
C SER A 18 -7.86 -10.57 -15.47
N ARG A 19 -9.20 -10.52 -15.39
CA ARG A 19 -10.09 -11.33 -16.24
C ARG A 19 -9.98 -10.97 -17.72
N SER A 20 -9.86 -9.69 -18.05
CA SER A 20 -9.72 -9.24 -19.43
C SER A 20 -8.44 -9.75 -20.11
N ALA A 21 -7.32 -9.71 -19.38
CA ALA A 21 -6.05 -10.27 -19.85
C ALA A 21 -6.14 -11.78 -20.08
N ALA A 22 -6.72 -12.50 -19.13
CA ALA A 22 -6.93 -13.95 -19.24
C ALA A 22 -7.78 -14.32 -20.46
N ILE A 23 -8.84 -13.57 -20.73
CA ILE A 23 -9.70 -13.78 -21.89
C ILE A 23 -8.94 -13.44 -23.18
N TYR A 24 -8.20 -12.31 -23.20
CA TYR A 24 -7.39 -11.93 -24.36
C TYR A 24 -6.42 -13.04 -24.76
N ASN A 25 -5.64 -13.53 -23.81
CA ASN A 25 -4.64 -14.57 -24.03
C ASN A 25 -5.26 -15.88 -24.55
N GLN A 26 -6.43 -16.26 -24.02
CA GLN A 26 -7.14 -17.47 -24.47
C GLN A 26 -7.73 -17.29 -25.87
N VAL A 27 -8.33 -16.14 -26.16
CA VAL A 27 -8.86 -15.80 -27.49
C VAL A 27 -7.73 -15.79 -28.54
N GLU A 28 -6.60 -15.17 -28.24
CA GLU A 28 -5.46 -15.14 -29.15
C GLU A 28 -4.92 -16.54 -29.44
N LYS A 29 -4.82 -17.38 -28.41
CA LYS A 29 -4.42 -18.79 -28.56
C LYS A 29 -5.40 -19.57 -29.41
N GLU A 30 -6.72 -19.37 -29.24
CA GLU A 30 -7.75 -20.02 -30.04
C GLU A 30 -7.71 -19.53 -31.49
N ILE A 31 -7.57 -18.24 -31.77
CA ILE A 31 -7.41 -17.68 -33.09
C ILE A 31 -6.19 -18.28 -33.79
N THR A 32 -5.07 -18.36 -33.10
CA THR A 32 -3.83 -18.94 -33.64
C THR A 32 -4.03 -20.40 -34.04
N ALA A 33 -4.71 -21.19 -33.23
CA ALA A 33 -5.06 -22.58 -33.52
C ALA A 33 -6.01 -22.70 -34.74
N LEU A 34 -7.03 -21.85 -34.82
CA LEU A 34 -7.99 -21.83 -35.92
C LEU A 34 -7.32 -21.42 -37.26
N LYS A 35 -6.42 -20.43 -37.22
CA LYS A 35 -5.60 -20.05 -38.39
C LYS A 35 -4.67 -21.18 -38.81
N ALA A 36 -4.04 -21.88 -37.90
CA ALA A 36 -3.22 -23.05 -38.20
C ALA A 36 -4.04 -24.20 -38.81
N ALA A 37 -5.34 -24.30 -38.47
CA ALA A 37 -6.27 -25.22 -39.08
C ALA A 37 -6.84 -24.74 -40.44
N GLY A 38 -6.35 -23.66 -40.99
CA GLY A 38 -6.74 -23.10 -42.25
C GLY A 38 -8.05 -22.34 -42.31
N LYS A 39 -8.57 -21.92 -41.16
CA LYS A 39 -9.79 -21.12 -41.09
C LYS A 39 -9.54 -19.68 -41.54
N THR A 40 -10.51 -19.14 -42.30
CA THR A 40 -10.55 -17.74 -42.71
C THR A 40 -10.98 -16.84 -41.54
N ASP A 41 -10.65 -15.56 -41.62
CA ASP A 41 -11.06 -14.58 -40.61
C ASP A 41 -12.59 -14.53 -40.46
N LEU A 42 -13.37 -14.70 -41.54
CA LEU A 42 -14.82 -14.75 -41.47
C LEU A 42 -15.32 -15.98 -40.65
N GLU A 43 -14.70 -17.16 -40.90
CA GLU A 43 -15.04 -18.37 -40.14
C GLU A 43 -14.64 -18.24 -38.68
N ILE A 44 -13.51 -17.57 -38.38
CA ILE A 44 -13.05 -17.32 -37.02
C ILE A 44 -14.03 -16.38 -36.32
N LYS A 45 -14.42 -15.27 -36.92
CA LYS A 45 -15.44 -14.36 -36.39
C LYS A 45 -16.75 -15.08 -36.06
N ALA A 46 -17.16 -16.01 -36.89
CA ALA A 46 -18.37 -16.80 -36.68
C ALA A 46 -18.25 -17.75 -35.45
N VAL A 47 -17.05 -18.20 -35.09
CA VAL A 47 -16.79 -18.96 -33.88
C VAL A 47 -17.00 -18.08 -32.67
N PHE A 48 -16.40 -16.87 -32.66
CA PHE A 48 -16.47 -15.97 -31.51
C PHE A 48 -17.82 -15.29 -31.34
N ALA A 49 -18.65 -15.19 -32.38
CA ALA A 49 -20.01 -14.66 -32.29
C ALA A 49 -20.90 -15.38 -31.25
N ASN A 50 -20.51 -16.59 -30.82
CA ASN A 50 -21.22 -17.38 -29.79
C ASN A 50 -20.37 -17.62 -28.54
N ARG A 51 -19.25 -16.91 -28.38
CA ARG A 51 -18.44 -16.97 -27.17
C ARG A 51 -18.91 -15.89 -26.19
N THR A 52 -19.11 -16.27 -24.95
CA THR A 52 -19.44 -15.37 -23.85
C THR A 52 -18.30 -15.36 -22.83
N LEU A 53 -18.34 -14.43 -21.87
CA LEU A 53 -17.38 -14.37 -20.78
C LEU A 53 -17.25 -15.72 -20.06
N ASP A 54 -18.38 -16.39 -19.76
CA ASP A 54 -18.42 -17.63 -19.03
C ASP A 54 -17.77 -18.81 -19.75
N TYR A 55 -17.57 -18.71 -21.04
CA TYR A 55 -16.86 -19.72 -21.81
C TYR A 55 -15.37 -19.79 -21.43
N TYR A 56 -14.78 -18.65 -21.12
CA TYR A 56 -13.35 -18.54 -20.81
C TYR A 56 -13.04 -18.51 -19.33
N TYR A 57 -13.90 -17.87 -18.56
CA TYR A 57 -13.57 -17.55 -17.21
C TYR A 57 -14.77 -17.25 -16.31
N THR A 58 -15.03 -18.09 -15.33
CA THR A 58 -16.23 -17.99 -14.48
C THR A 58 -15.96 -17.76 -13.00
N SER A 59 -14.76 -18.02 -12.48
CA SER A 59 -14.56 -18.15 -11.04
C SER A 59 -13.16 -17.83 -10.53
N GLY A 60 -12.58 -16.70 -10.79
CA GLY A 60 -11.34 -16.30 -10.14
C GLY A 60 -10.06 -17.05 -10.50
N LYS A 61 -10.15 -18.30 -10.75
CA LYS A 61 -9.05 -19.09 -11.31
C LYS A 61 -9.35 -19.43 -12.76
N GLY A 62 -8.44 -19.12 -13.64
CA GLY A 62 -8.50 -19.45 -15.03
C GLY A 62 -7.12 -19.69 -15.57
N THR A 63 -7.03 -20.23 -16.76
CA THR A 63 -5.78 -20.53 -17.44
C THR A 63 -5.50 -19.48 -18.52
N GLY A 64 -5.35 -18.24 -18.18
CA GLY A 64 -5.14 -17.17 -19.15
C GLY A 64 -3.87 -16.38 -18.90
N THR A 65 -3.51 -16.24 -17.64
CA THR A 65 -2.32 -15.50 -17.22
C THR A 65 -1.42 -16.40 -16.35
N PRO A 66 -0.12 -16.14 -16.26
CA PRO A 66 0.80 -16.98 -15.51
C PRO A 66 0.49 -17.07 -14.01
N TYR A 67 -0.03 -15.99 -13.40
CA TYR A 67 -0.33 -15.94 -11.98
C TYR A 67 -1.63 -16.67 -11.61
N GLN A 68 -2.56 -16.86 -12.56
CA GLN A 68 -3.78 -17.63 -12.31
C GLN A 68 -3.53 -19.13 -12.16
N ASP A 69 -2.37 -19.60 -12.57
CA ASP A 69 -1.92 -20.98 -12.36
C ASP A 69 -1.35 -21.22 -10.95
N PHE A 70 -1.19 -20.18 -10.13
CA PHE A 70 -0.72 -20.30 -8.75
C PHE A 70 -1.66 -21.14 -7.90
N SER A 71 -1.11 -21.89 -6.95
CA SER A 71 -1.87 -22.81 -6.12
C SER A 71 -2.85 -22.12 -5.17
N GLY A 72 -2.49 -20.94 -4.66
CA GLY A 72 -3.28 -20.14 -3.74
C GLY A 72 -4.03 -19.01 -4.45
N PHE A 73 -5.23 -18.70 -3.95
CA PHE A 73 -6.07 -17.61 -4.43
C PHE A 73 -7.03 -17.15 -3.33
N THR A 74 -7.15 -15.86 -3.15
CA THR A 74 -8.19 -15.23 -2.31
C THR A 74 -8.52 -13.83 -2.85
N LEU A 75 -9.45 -13.16 -2.20
CA LEU A 75 -9.76 -11.74 -2.44
C LEU A 75 -9.38 -10.92 -1.22
N ALA A 76 -9.00 -9.68 -1.42
CA ALA A 76 -8.73 -8.72 -0.36
C ALA A 76 -9.63 -7.50 -0.46
N THR A 77 -10.16 -7.06 0.67
CA THR A 77 -10.81 -5.76 0.79
C THR A 77 -9.76 -4.64 0.88
N THR A 78 -10.04 -3.51 0.25
CA THR A 78 -9.07 -2.41 0.07
C THR A 78 -9.45 -1.13 0.82
N GLY A 79 -10.36 -1.23 1.78
CA GLY A 79 -10.86 -0.06 2.52
C GLY A 79 -9.76 0.81 3.13
N SER A 80 -10.00 2.10 3.20
CA SER A 80 -9.11 3.11 3.76
C SER A 80 -9.79 3.92 4.86
N THR A 81 -9.05 4.76 5.55
CA THR A 81 -9.60 5.71 6.51
C THR A 81 -10.08 6.97 5.79
N LYS A 82 -10.98 7.72 6.41
CA LYS A 82 -11.46 9.00 5.87
C LYS A 82 -11.74 10.02 6.96
N VAL A 83 -11.84 11.29 6.57
CA VAL A 83 -12.23 12.37 7.47
C VAL A 83 -13.67 12.19 7.92
N ALA A 84 -13.93 12.36 9.22
CA ALA A 84 -15.27 12.31 9.78
C ALA A 84 -16.21 13.28 9.07
N GLY A 85 -17.40 12.79 8.67
CA GLY A 85 -18.37 13.58 7.93
C GLY A 85 -18.09 13.72 6.42
N SER A 86 -16.98 13.18 5.92
CA SER A 86 -16.76 13.07 4.47
C SER A 86 -17.62 11.95 3.88
N THR A 87 -18.10 12.15 2.66
CA THR A 87 -18.88 11.15 1.95
C THR A 87 -18.02 10.19 1.13
N ASN A 88 -16.74 10.50 0.98
CA ASN A 88 -15.75 9.64 0.33
C ASN A 88 -14.32 10.08 0.68
N ASN A 89 -13.35 9.23 0.44
CA ASN A 89 -11.94 9.51 0.66
C ASN A 89 -11.35 10.46 -0.38
N SER A 90 -11.99 10.62 -1.53
CA SER A 90 -11.55 11.56 -2.56
C SER A 90 -11.57 13.02 -2.10
N ALA A 91 -12.33 13.35 -1.04
CA ALA A 91 -12.26 14.67 -0.43
C ALA A 91 -10.86 15.00 0.14
N LEU A 92 -10.10 13.97 0.55
CA LEU A 92 -8.71 14.12 0.95
C LEU A 92 -7.77 14.22 -0.27
N GLN A 93 -8.06 13.43 -1.29
CA GLN A 93 -7.30 13.40 -2.54
C GLN A 93 -7.47 14.69 -3.37
N GLY A 94 -8.67 15.28 -3.38
CA GLY A 94 -8.94 16.54 -4.09
C GLY A 94 -8.43 17.78 -3.38
N SER A 95 -8.02 17.68 -2.15
CA SER A 95 -7.55 18.79 -1.33
C SER A 95 -6.03 18.79 -1.26
N THR A 96 -5.38 18.95 -2.41
CA THR A 96 -3.93 19.14 -2.50
C THR A 96 -3.44 20.24 -1.57
N SER A 97 -4.29 21.23 -1.27
CA SER A 97 -3.94 22.33 -0.40
C SER A 97 -3.83 21.96 1.08
N THR A 98 -4.51 20.94 1.57
CA THR A 98 -4.47 20.57 2.99
C THR A 98 -3.38 19.57 3.31
N HIS A 99 -3.04 18.68 2.38
CA HIS A 99 -1.95 17.72 2.56
C HIS A 99 -0.59 18.32 2.17
N ASP A 100 -0.56 19.10 1.08
CA ASP A 100 0.67 19.68 0.57
C ASP A 100 1.14 20.90 1.37
N THR A 101 0.24 21.53 2.12
CA THR A 101 0.61 22.71 2.88
C THR A 101 1.21 22.41 4.24
N GLY A 102 1.09 21.20 4.75
CA GLY A 102 1.61 20.84 6.09
C GLY A 102 1.02 21.67 7.24
N ASP A 103 0.19 22.65 6.90
CA ASP A 103 -0.38 23.63 7.84
C ASP A 103 -1.78 23.25 8.30
N ALA A 104 -2.47 22.45 7.54
CA ALA A 104 -3.73 21.88 7.98
C ALA A 104 -3.46 20.40 8.22
N PRO A 105 -3.40 20.00 9.46
CA PRO A 105 -3.19 18.62 9.74
C PRO A 105 -4.37 17.83 9.22
N VAL A 106 -4.08 16.82 8.51
CA VAL A 106 -5.00 15.71 8.27
C VAL A 106 -5.66 15.28 9.58
N ARG A 107 -5.00 15.48 10.69
CA ARG A 107 -5.48 15.20 12.06
C ARG A 107 -6.69 16.01 12.49
N ALA A 108 -6.81 17.27 12.08
CA ALA A 108 -7.95 18.08 12.50
C ALA A 108 -9.24 17.58 11.85
N GLY A 109 -10.02 16.86 12.64
CA GLY A 109 -11.27 16.26 12.20
C GLY A 109 -11.08 14.95 11.42
N PHE A 110 -9.87 14.42 11.34
CA PHE A 110 -9.63 13.09 10.82
C PHE A 110 -9.98 12.07 11.90
N ALA A 111 -10.92 11.18 11.61
CA ALA A 111 -11.30 10.08 12.47
C ALA A 111 -11.50 8.84 11.61
N PHE A 112 -11.02 7.71 12.08
CA PHE A 112 -11.40 6.45 11.51
C PHE A 112 -12.85 6.16 11.90
N ASP A 113 -13.69 5.90 10.93
CA ASP A 113 -15.09 5.56 11.14
C ASP A 113 -15.40 4.27 10.35
N PRO A 114 -15.44 3.12 11.02
CA PRO A 114 -15.67 1.83 10.37
C PRO A 114 -17.02 1.74 9.66
N SER A 115 -18.00 2.58 10.04
CA SER A 115 -19.29 2.62 9.36
C SER A 115 -19.25 3.34 8.01
N THR A 116 -18.22 4.14 7.79
CA THR A 116 -18.03 4.98 6.61
C THR A 116 -16.69 4.76 5.92
N SER A 117 -15.65 4.35 6.66
CA SER A 117 -14.43 3.80 6.06
C SER A 117 -14.75 2.39 5.62
N TYR A 118 -14.69 2.17 4.34
CA TYR A 118 -15.18 0.94 3.80
C TYR A 118 -14.20 -0.21 4.07
N VAL A 119 -14.63 -1.16 4.82
CA VAL A 119 -13.83 -2.31 5.22
C VAL A 119 -14.55 -3.63 5.06
N ASN A 120 -15.87 -3.60 5.08
CA ASN A 120 -16.69 -4.77 4.85
C ASN A 120 -17.39 -4.64 3.51
N TRP A 121 -17.03 -5.52 2.57
CA TRP A 121 -17.76 -5.62 1.33
C TRP A 121 -19.21 -6.01 1.62
N ASP A 122 -20.13 -5.16 1.21
CA ASP A 122 -21.56 -5.41 1.36
C ASP A 122 -22.11 -5.96 0.03
N SER A 123 -22.27 -7.27 -0.04
CA SER A 123 -22.77 -7.94 -1.25
C SER A 123 -24.18 -7.48 -1.64
N THR A 124 -24.98 -6.99 -0.67
CA THR A 124 -26.31 -6.44 -0.97
C THR A 124 -26.27 -5.13 -1.75
N LYS A 125 -25.11 -4.46 -1.78
CA LYS A 125 -24.87 -3.22 -2.49
C LYS A 125 -23.88 -3.37 -3.65
N GLY A 126 -22.86 -4.17 -3.47
CA GLY A 126 -21.78 -4.37 -4.45
C GLY A 126 -21.89 -5.62 -5.31
N GLY A 127 -22.80 -6.54 -5.00
CA GLY A 127 -22.93 -7.84 -5.63
C GLY A 127 -22.23 -8.93 -4.84
N ASP A 128 -22.58 -10.20 -5.11
CA ASP A 128 -22.09 -11.35 -4.35
C ASP A 128 -20.60 -11.61 -4.60
N ALA A 129 -20.16 -11.46 -5.83
CA ALA A 129 -18.76 -11.56 -6.18
C ALA A 129 -18.47 -10.73 -7.44
N PRO A 130 -17.26 -10.16 -7.56
CA PRO A 130 -16.91 -9.35 -8.72
C PRO A 130 -16.98 -10.10 -10.06
N TRP A 131 -16.88 -11.42 -10.02
CA TRP A 131 -16.93 -12.31 -11.20
C TRP A 131 -18.30 -12.98 -11.40
N ASP A 132 -19.29 -12.66 -10.60
CA ASP A 132 -20.62 -13.25 -10.77
C ASP A 132 -21.25 -12.74 -12.06
N ALA A 133 -21.75 -13.65 -12.91
CA ALA A 133 -22.44 -13.28 -14.15
C ALA A 133 -23.65 -12.37 -13.88
N ASP A 134 -24.30 -12.55 -12.74
CA ASP A 134 -25.41 -11.71 -12.32
C ASP A 134 -24.99 -10.29 -11.90
N TYR A 135 -23.73 -10.10 -11.53
CA TYR A 135 -23.17 -8.80 -11.18
C TYR A 135 -23.45 -7.76 -12.27
N TYR A 136 -23.14 -8.09 -13.51
CA TYR A 136 -23.43 -7.24 -14.65
C TYR A 136 -24.93 -7.04 -14.88
N GLN A 137 -25.74 -8.13 -14.80
CA GLN A 137 -27.17 -8.06 -15.05
C GLN A 137 -27.94 -7.27 -13.99
N ASN A 138 -27.40 -7.25 -12.78
CA ASN A 138 -28.00 -6.54 -11.64
C ASN A 138 -27.53 -5.11 -11.50
N ARG A 139 -26.57 -4.68 -12.30
CA ARG A 139 -26.02 -3.36 -12.29
C ARG A 139 -27.07 -2.26 -12.51
N GLY A 140 -27.05 -1.25 -11.67
CA GLY A 140 -28.03 -0.17 -11.69
C GLY A 140 -29.39 -0.53 -11.14
N LYS A 141 -29.53 -1.73 -10.58
CA LYS A 141 -30.77 -2.21 -9.97
C LYS A 141 -30.56 -2.43 -8.49
N ALA A 142 -30.60 -1.37 -7.69
CA ALA A 142 -30.42 -1.47 -6.23
C ALA A 142 -31.29 -2.56 -5.58
N SER A 143 -32.47 -2.86 -6.17
CA SER A 143 -33.35 -3.95 -5.74
C SER A 143 -32.78 -5.35 -5.95
N LEU A 144 -31.66 -5.48 -6.68
CA LEU A 144 -31.00 -6.74 -7.00
C LEU A 144 -29.55 -6.80 -6.46
N GLY A 145 -29.21 -5.89 -5.53
CA GLY A 145 -27.89 -5.92 -4.85
C GLY A 145 -26.78 -5.20 -5.56
N PHE A 146 -27.04 -4.33 -6.54
CA PHE A 146 -26.02 -3.51 -7.17
C PHE A 146 -26.25 -2.02 -6.98
N ASP A 147 -25.32 -1.37 -6.30
CA ASP A 147 -25.31 0.08 -6.12
C ASP A 147 -24.00 0.68 -6.67
N ALA A 148 -24.08 1.30 -7.83
CA ALA A 148 -22.94 1.94 -8.49
C ALA A 148 -22.35 3.11 -7.67
N GLN A 149 -23.17 3.77 -6.85
CA GLN A 149 -22.68 4.83 -5.96
C GLN A 149 -21.90 4.24 -4.78
N TYR A 150 -22.35 3.11 -4.27
CA TYR A 150 -21.62 2.39 -3.24
C TYR A 150 -20.23 1.95 -3.73
N ILE A 151 -20.14 1.37 -4.91
CA ILE A 151 -18.85 0.92 -5.49
C ILE A 151 -17.87 2.07 -5.67
N LYS A 152 -18.35 3.23 -6.09
CA LYS A 152 -17.56 4.45 -6.33
C LYS A 152 -17.37 5.32 -5.10
N GLY A 153 -18.12 5.06 -4.05
CA GLY A 153 -17.96 5.77 -2.78
C GLY A 153 -16.75 5.28 -2.00
N ASP A 154 -16.07 6.17 -1.31
CA ASP A 154 -14.98 5.84 -0.38
C ASP A 154 -13.85 4.97 -0.99
N TYR A 155 -13.60 5.10 -2.29
CA TYR A 155 -12.56 4.35 -2.96
C TYR A 155 -11.16 4.73 -2.45
N PRO A 156 -10.24 3.77 -2.36
CA PRO A 156 -8.86 4.03 -1.97
C PRO A 156 -8.04 4.63 -3.11
N ASP A 157 -6.84 5.12 -2.78
CA ASP A 157 -5.81 5.45 -3.76
C ASP A 157 -4.56 4.57 -3.60
N SER A 158 -3.65 4.61 -4.56
CA SER A 158 -2.44 3.79 -4.56
C SER A 158 -1.55 4.06 -3.34
N ALA A 159 -1.56 5.27 -2.78
CA ALA A 159 -0.72 5.60 -1.63
C ALA A 159 -1.16 4.86 -0.37
N ASN A 160 -2.44 4.97 -0.01
CA ASN A 160 -2.94 4.34 1.21
C ASN A 160 -3.04 2.81 1.09
N THR A 161 -3.36 2.29 -0.09
CA THR A 161 -3.45 0.85 -0.31
C THR A 161 -2.07 0.20 -0.29
N ALA A 162 -1.08 0.76 -0.97
CA ALA A 162 0.29 0.29 -0.90
C ALA A 162 0.86 0.40 0.53
N SER A 163 0.58 1.50 1.23
CA SER A 163 0.95 1.65 2.64
C SER A 163 0.36 0.53 3.52
N THR A 164 -0.91 0.19 3.27
CA THR A 164 -1.57 -0.93 3.96
C THR A 164 -0.96 -2.28 3.57
N LEU A 165 -0.69 -2.50 2.27
CA LEU A 165 -0.07 -3.74 1.78
C LEU A 165 1.31 -4.00 2.39
N TYR A 166 2.08 -2.94 2.66
CA TYR A 166 3.47 -3.11 3.12
C TYR A 166 3.65 -2.93 4.63
N GLY A 167 2.75 -2.24 5.30
CA GLY A 167 2.86 -1.96 6.73
C GLY A 167 1.75 -2.56 7.58
N GLY A 168 0.70 -3.13 6.97
CA GLY A 168 -0.44 -3.70 7.70
C GLY A 168 -1.31 -2.68 8.45
N ILE A 169 -1.15 -1.39 8.15
CA ILE A 169 -1.85 -0.31 8.84
C ILE A 169 -2.74 0.45 7.86
N LYS A 170 -4.03 0.57 8.19
CA LYS A 170 -4.97 1.40 7.42
C LYS A 170 -4.63 2.87 7.56
N THR A 171 -4.69 3.59 6.45
CA THR A 171 -4.42 5.02 6.45
C THR A 171 -5.30 5.76 5.44
N TYR A 172 -5.15 7.06 5.32
CA TYR A 172 -5.95 7.93 4.44
C TYR A 172 -5.36 8.02 3.04
N ASN A 173 -6.18 8.40 2.07
CA ASN A 173 -5.74 8.61 0.69
C ASN A 173 -4.62 9.65 0.61
N GLY A 174 -3.58 9.35 -0.14
CA GLY A 174 -2.40 10.19 -0.29
C GLY A 174 -1.29 9.95 0.74
N ALA A 175 -1.54 9.19 1.79
CA ALA A 175 -0.53 8.87 2.81
C ALA A 175 0.49 7.84 2.31
N ILE A 176 1.75 8.07 2.56
CA ILE A 176 2.86 7.17 2.25
C ILE A 176 3.42 6.65 3.56
N SER A 177 3.03 5.43 3.94
CA SER A 177 3.47 4.70 5.14
C SER A 177 3.49 5.53 6.42
N VAL A 178 2.46 6.35 6.58
CA VAL A 178 2.12 7.07 7.80
C VAL A 178 0.69 6.73 8.23
N ASP A 179 0.45 6.70 9.53
CA ASP A 179 -0.87 6.46 10.11
C ASP A 179 -1.78 7.70 10.01
N ILE A 180 -2.99 7.60 10.55
CA ILE A 180 -3.96 8.72 10.57
C ILE A 180 -3.48 9.93 11.39
N HIS A 181 -2.44 9.79 12.17
CA HIS A 181 -1.80 10.84 12.94
C HIS A 181 -0.49 11.31 12.31
N GLU A 182 -0.24 10.89 11.08
CA GLU A 182 0.97 11.20 10.32
C GLU A 182 2.27 10.66 10.94
N HIS A 183 2.18 9.64 11.79
CA HIS A 183 3.37 8.94 12.28
C HIS A 183 3.81 7.88 11.28
N GLY A 184 5.10 7.88 10.96
CA GLY A 184 5.69 6.87 10.10
C GLY A 184 5.62 5.48 10.73
N PHE A 185 5.38 4.47 9.92
CA PHE A 185 5.45 3.06 10.32
C PHE A 185 6.38 2.28 9.40
N GLU A 186 6.93 1.19 9.90
CA GLU A 186 7.85 0.36 9.15
C GLU A 186 7.12 -0.44 8.07
N SER A 187 7.74 -0.54 6.90
CA SER A 187 7.31 -1.44 5.84
C SER A 187 7.99 -2.80 5.97
N ILE A 188 7.46 -3.82 5.32
CA ILE A 188 8.09 -5.15 5.23
C ILE A 188 9.52 -5.07 4.68
N LEU A 189 9.80 -4.13 3.77
CA LEU A 189 11.17 -3.92 3.27
C LEU A 189 12.11 -3.53 4.41
N THR A 190 11.70 -2.60 5.25
CA THR A 190 12.49 -2.16 6.41
C THR A 190 12.70 -3.32 7.40
N GLU A 191 11.66 -4.12 7.61
CA GLU A 191 11.73 -5.31 8.45
C GLU A 191 12.67 -6.38 7.89
N ALA A 192 12.57 -6.66 6.59
CA ALA A 192 13.50 -7.57 5.91
C ALA A 192 14.96 -7.14 6.10
N LYS A 193 15.24 -5.83 5.95
CA LYS A 193 16.56 -5.27 6.19
C LYS A 193 17.01 -5.41 7.66
N ALA A 194 16.11 -5.19 8.61
CA ALA A 194 16.40 -5.39 10.04
C ALA A 194 16.75 -6.86 10.35
N LEU A 195 16.25 -7.79 9.56
CA LEU A 195 16.58 -9.23 9.63
C LEU A 195 17.85 -9.61 8.85
N GLY A 196 18.58 -8.64 8.32
CA GLY A 196 19.81 -8.87 7.56
C GLY A 196 19.59 -9.34 6.12
N LYS A 197 18.36 -9.22 5.60
CA LYS A 197 18.03 -9.51 4.20
C LYS A 197 18.14 -8.23 3.35
N SER A 198 18.36 -8.41 2.07
CA SER A 198 18.33 -7.28 1.13
C SER A 198 16.87 -6.86 0.81
N GLY A 199 16.67 -5.57 0.58
CA GLY A 199 15.38 -5.01 0.15
C GLY A 199 15.46 -4.37 -1.22
N GLY A 200 14.41 -4.53 -2.03
CA GLY A 200 14.37 -3.92 -3.35
C GLY A 200 12.98 -3.51 -3.83
N VAL A 201 12.95 -2.53 -4.71
CA VAL A 201 11.76 -2.03 -5.38
C VAL A 201 12.02 -1.91 -6.88
N VAL A 202 11.09 -2.42 -7.68
CA VAL A 202 11.06 -2.26 -9.13
C VAL A 202 9.69 -1.73 -9.52
N THR A 203 9.63 -0.77 -10.43
CA THR A 203 8.36 -0.19 -10.89
C THR A 203 8.41 0.21 -12.35
N SER A 204 7.27 0.22 -13.03
CA SER A 204 7.13 0.77 -14.37
C SER A 204 6.88 2.28 -14.39
N VAL A 205 6.44 2.85 -13.28
CA VAL A 205 6.19 4.29 -13.11
C VAL A 205 7.40 4.98 -12.44
N PRO A 206 7.39 6.30 -12.22
CA PRO A 206 8.49 6.97 -11.51
C PRO A 206 8.75 6.37 -10.13
N ILE A 207 10.01 6.20 -9.77
CA ILE A 207 10.44 5.58 -8.50
C ILE A 207 9.94 6.30 -7.24
N THR A 208 9.53 7.55 -7.37
CA THR A 208 8.92 8.35 -6.30
C THR A 208 7.38 8.39 -6.38
N HIS A 209 6.75 7.60 -7.27
CA HIS A 209 5.29 7.45 -7.31
C HIS A 209 4.78 6.73 -6.06
N ALA A 210 3.49 6.76 -5.83
CA ALA A 210 2.87 6.34 -4.57
C ALA A 210 3.17 4.89 -4.17
N THR A 211 2.93 3.94 -5.07
CA THR A 211 3.05 2.51 -4.78
C THR A 211 4.49 2.10 -4.46
N PRO A 212 5.53 2.47 -5.25
CA PRO A 212 6.90 2.19 -4.86
C PRO A 212 7.34 2.96 -3.61
N ALA A 213 6.88 4.21 -3.46
CA ALA A 213 7.26 5.05 -2.31
C ALA A 213 6.79 4.46 -0.98
N ALA A 214 5.61 3.86 -0.93
CA ALA A 214 5.08 3.28 0.30
C ALA A 214 5.95 2.14 0.87
N ALA A 215 6.78 1.49 0.06
CA ALA A 215 7.74 0.51 0.56
C ALA A 215 8.99 1.13 1.19
N VAL A 216 9.32 2.39 0.85
CA VAL A 216 10.64 2.98 1.09
C VAL A 216 10.64 4.40 1.67
N ALA A 217 9.48 4.97 1.98
CA ALA A 217 9.36 6.32 2.48
C ALA A 217 8.22 6.46 3.50
N ASN A 218 8.28 7.52 4.31
CA ASN A 218 7.27 7.87 5.30
C ASN A 218 6.93 9.35 5.20
N VAL A 219 6.00 9.70 4.31
CA VAL A 219 5.56 11.10 4.12
C VAL A 219 4.04 11.22 4.14
N ASN A 220 3.53 12.31 4.67
CA ASN A 220 2.10 12.54 4.85
C ASN A 220 1.34 12.89 3.54
N SER A 221 2.06 13.01 2.42
CA SER A 221 1.45 13.23 1.10
C SER A 221 2.28 12.61 -0.01
N ARG A 222 1.65 11.85 -0.88
CA ARG A 222 2.25 11.25 -2.09
C ARG A 222 2.85 12.26 -3.06
N ASN A 223 2.50 13.54 -2.94
CA ASN A 223 2.98 14.61 -3.81
C ASN A 223 4.33 15.19 -3.36
N LYS A 224 4.89 14.72 -2.28
CA LYS A 224 6.22 15.11 -1.79
C LYS A 224 7.33 14.28 -2.45
N TYR A 225 7.38 14.30 -3.77
CA TYR A 225 8.29 13.45 -4.55
C TYR A 225 9.78 13.72 -4.29
N GLN A 226 10.16 15.00 -4.15
CA GLN A 226 11.53 15.47 -3.96
C GLN A 226 11.57 16.86 -3.31
N GLU A 227 12.78 17.33 -2.96
CA GLU A 227 12.96 18.66 -2.45
C GLU A 227 12.44 19.70 -3.45
N SER A 228 11.35 20.33 -3.26
CA SER A 228 11.03 21.53 -4.03
C SER A 228 9.94 22.41 -3.48
N SER A 229 8.93 21.88 -2.82
CA SER A 229 7.74 22.72 -2.68
C SER A 229 7.24 22.87 -1.25
N ASN A 230 7.68 22.05 -0.33
CA ASN A 230 7.05 21.96 0.99
C ASN A 230 8.02 22.07 2.17
N ALA A 231 9.14 22.73 1.92
CA ALA A 231 10.12 23.00 2.97
C ALA A 231 9.47 23.71 4.16
N GLY A 232 9.57 23.08 5.31
CA GLY A 232 9.39 23.79 6.56
C GLY A 232 7.97 23.90 7.07
N LYS A 233 7.10 22.96 6.75
CA LYS A 233 5.75 22.98 7.29
C LYS A 233 5.67 22.27 8.64
N LEU A 234 4.96 22.89 9.56
CA LEU A 234 4.72 22.38 10.90
C LEU A 234 3.37 21.68 10.95
N GLY A 235 3.30 20.61 11.76
CA GLY A 235 2.00 20.09 12.17
C GLY A 235 1.19 21.13 12.95
N VAL A 236 -0.09 20.86 13.21
CA VAL A 236 -0.99 21.76 13.98
C VAL A 236 -0.46 22.15 15.32
N ASP A 237 0.31 21.26 15.94
CA ASP A 237 0.93 21.47 17.23
C ASP A 237 2.14 22.41 17.18
N GLY A 238 2.51 22.90 15.99
CA GLY A 238 3.64 23.78 15.78
C GLY A 238 4.99 23.10 15.89
N HIS A 239 5.00 21.76 15.97
CA HIS A 239 6.25 20.99 15.90
C HIS A 239 6.56 20.61 14.46
N PRO A 240 7.85 20.45 14.09
CA PRO A 240 8.22 19.80 12.83
C PRO A 240 7.49 18.46 12.75
N LEU A 241 6.92 18.17 11.59
CA LEU A 241 6.48 16.81 11.33
C LEU A 241 7.69 15.89 11.55
N GLU A 242 7.52 14.83 12.33
CA GLU A 242 8.60 13.87 12.61
C GLU A 242 9.06 13.11 11.36
N LEU A 243 8.55 13.49 10.22
CA LEU A 243 8.75 12.86 8.94
C LEU A 243 9.79 13.60 8.14
N THR A 244 10.57 12.84 7.44
CA THR A 244 11.49 13.34 6.44
C THR A 244 10.73 14.14 5.38
N ASP A 245 11.40 15.00 4.70
CA ASP A 245 10.79 16.08 3.94
C ASP A 245 10.24 15.62 2.58
N ASN A 246 10.74 14.49 2.04
CA ASN A 246 10.32 14.02 0.73
C ASN A 246 10.73 12.57 0.45
N ILE A 247 10.01 11.94 -0.49
CA ILE A 247 10.16 10.52 -0.85
C ILE A 247 11.59 10.20 -1.35
N LEU A 248 12.17 11.07 -2.16
CA LEU A 248 13.51 10.81 -2.73
C LEU A 248 14.59 10.79 -1.64
N ASP A 249 14.53 11.70 -0.69
CA ASP A 249 15.47 11.73 0.43
C ASP A 249 15.29 10.53 1.35
N ASP A 250 14.06 10.09 1.58
CA ASP A 250 13.78 8.87 2.35
C ASP A 250 14.38 7.63 1.70
N ILE A 251 14.22 7.48 0.40
CA ILE A 251 14.84 6.38 -0.35
C ILE A 251 16.36 6.40 -0.16
N LEU A 252 16.98 7.56 -0.29
CA LEU A 252 18.43 7.68 -0.37
C LEU A 252 19.13 7.68 0.99
N PHE A 253 18.50 8.19 2.03
CA PHE A 253 19.17 8.49 3.30
C PHE A 253 18.49 7.88 4.53
N ALA A 254 17.19 7.54 4.46
CA ALA A 254 16.48 6.93 5.57
C ALA A 254 16.36 5.41 5.40
N THR A 255 15.63 4.95 4.40
CA THR A 255 15.36 3.53 4.19
C THR A 255 16.52 2.80 3.52
N GLN A 256 17.16 3.45 2.57
CA GLN A 256 18.33 2.91 1.84
C GLN A 256 18.14 1.45 1.38
N PRO A 257 17.14 1.14 0.54
CA PRO A 257 17.00 -0.19 -0.04
C PRO A 257 18.22 -0.53 -0.89
N GLN A 258 18.53 -1.81 -1.04
CA GLN A 258 19.67 -2.25 -1.86
C GLN A 258 19.43 -1.98 -3.35
N ILE A 259 18.18 -2.07 -3.80
CA ILE A 259 17.82 -1.86 -5.22
C ILE A 259 16.58 -0.98 -5.33
N VAL A 260 16.66 0.05 -6.19
CA VAL A 260 15.50 0.82 -6.67
C VAL A 260 15.62 0.99 -8.17
N LEU A 261 14.72 0.37 -8.94
CA LEU A 261 14.73 0.46 -10.39
C LEU A 261 13.35 0.88 -10.89
N GLY A 262 13.29 1.87 -11.77
CA GLY A 262 12.01 2.30 -12.32
C GLY A 262 12.07 3.48 -13.25
N GLY A 263 10.92 4.13 -13.44
CA GLY A 263 10.73 5.32 -14.22
C GLY A 263 11.25 6.61 -13.53
N GLY A 264 11.06 7.75 -14.19
CA GLY A 264 11.45 9.08 -13.71
C GLY A 264 12.36 9.86 -14.65
N ASN A 265 12.86 9.23 -15.74
CA ASN A 265 13.76 9.81 -16.72
C ASN A 265 13.30 9.46 -18.16
N PRO A 266 13.24 10.34 -19.11
CA PRO A 266 13.57 11.76 -18.96
C PRO A 266 12.55 12.48 -18.11
N ALA A 267 13.05 13.48 -17.36
CA ALA A 267 12.20 14.30 -16.53
C ALA A 267 11.11 14.98 -17.39
N GLY A 268 9.97 14.30 -17.49
CA GLY A 268 8.85 14.67 -18.40
C GLY A 268 7.72 15.23 -17.62
N GLY A 269 7.51 15.45 -16.58
CA GLY A 269 6.67 16.22 -15.68
C GLY A 269 7.51 16.44 -14.44
N GLU A 270 8.06 17.56 -14.31
CA GLU A 270 9.12 17.95 -13.36
C GLU A 270 8.82 17.68 -11.88
N SER A 271 7.70 16.99 -11.59
CA SER A 271 7.28 16.73 -10.22
C SER A 271 7.97 15.53 -9.60
N TYR A 272 8.18 14.43 -10.30
CA TYR A 272 8.66 13.17 -9.72
C TYR A 272 10.16 13.18 -9.44
N VAL A 273 10.98 13.37 -10.47
CA VAL A 273 12.43 13.59 -10.36
C VAL A 273 12.82 14.72 -11.28
N THR A 274 13.25 15.86 -10.75
CA THR A 274 13.66 17.00 -11.57
C THR A 274 14.93 16.70 -12.34
N LYS A 275 15.14 17.41 -13.46
CA LYS A 275 16.38 17.30 -14.22
C LYS A 275 17.62 17.66 -13.37
N ALA A 276 17.50 18.59 -12.45
CA ALA A 276 18.60 18.97 -11.55
C ALA A 276 18.92 17.83 -10.58
N ALA A 277 17.91 17.22 -9.94
CA ALA A 277 18.08 16.06 -9.08
C ALA A 277 18.70 14.90 -9.84
N LEU A 278 18.14 14.52 -10.99
CA LEU A 278 18.66 13.45 -11.85
C LEU A 278 20.14 13.67 -12.24
N THR A 279 20.50 14.90 -12.61
CA THR A 279 21.89 15.22 -12.96
C THR A 279 22.83 15.02 -11.78
N SER A 280 22.43 15.46 -10.58
CA SER A 280 23.22 15.28 -9.37
C SER A 280 23.26 13.84 -8.88
N LEU A 281 22.18 13.08 -9.04
CA LEU A 281 22.13 11.66 -8.74
C LEU A 281 23.12 10.87 -9.62
N ILE A 282 23.08 11.04 -10.93
CA ILE A 282 23.99 10.36 -11.86
C ILE A 282 25.45 10.78 -11.65
N ALA A 283 25.67 12.04 -11.26
CA ALA A 283 27.00 12.53 -10.92
C ALA A 283 27.51 12.08 -9.54
N GLY A 284 26.65 11.46 -8.70
CA GLY A 284 26.99 11.07 -7.34
C GLY A 284 27.14 12.25 -6.35
N THR A 285 26.60 13.42 -6.72
CA THR A 285 26.73 14.66 -5.94
C THR A 285 25.45 15.11 -5.26
N TYR A 286 24.36 14.35 -5.39
CA TYR A 286 23.11 14.65 -4.70
C TYR A 286 23.31 14.60 -3.18
N GLN A 287 22.76 15.58 -2.48
CA GLN A 287 22.88 15.73 -1.02
C GLN A 287 21.50 15.69 -0.38
N ALA A 288 21.41 15.08 0.80
CA ALA A 288 20.21 15.14 1.62
C ALA A 288 19.86 16.59 1.96
N SER A 289 18.57 16.87 1.92
CA SER A 289 18.04 18.13 2.43
C SER A 289 18.09 18.15 3.95
N GLN A 290 18.53 19.25 4.53
CA GLN A 290 18.42 19.48 5.97
C GLN A 290 17.54 20.67 6.24
N GLN A 291 16.69 20.52 7.24
CA GLN A 291 15.79 21.55 7.69
C GLN A 291 16.50 22.43 8.74
N ALA A 292 16.56 23.74 8.49
CA ALA A 292 17.10 24.70 9.44
C ALA A 292 16.06 25.75 9.80
N ILE A 293 15.90 26.04 11.08
CA ILE A 293 15.08 27.17 11.55
C ILE A 293 15.79 28.46 11.17
N THR A 294 15.21 29.22 10.25
CA THR A 294 15.80 30.49 9.76
C THR A 294 15.18 31.74 10.37
N GLY A 295 14.13 31.57 11.18
CA GLY A 295 13.46 32.68 11.82
C GLY A 295 12.11 32.32 12.38
N LYS A 296 11.32 33.33 12.69
CA LYS A 296 9.93 33.20 13.07
C LYS A 296 9.06 34.11 12.20
N ASP A 297 7.86 33.67 11.87
CA ASP A 297 6.89 34.50 11.19
C ASP A 297 6.27 35.57 12.11
N ALA A 298 5.39 36.40 11.58
CA ALA A 298 4.69 37.44 12.34
C ALA A 298 3.79 36.88 13.46
N GLY A 299 3.42 35.59 13.40
CA GLY A 299 2.66 34.89 14.42
C GLY A 299 3.54 34.19 15.47
N GLY A 300 4.88 34.27 15.32
CA GLY A 300 5.84 33.67 16.24
C GLY A 300 6.16 32.19 15.92
N LYS A 301 5.65 31.62 14.82
CA LYS A 301 5.97 30.27 14.36
C LYS A 301 7.35 30.22 13.71
N ASN A 302 8.04 29.11 13.86
CA ASN A 302 9.34 28.91 13.22
C ASN A 302 9.19 28.89 11.69
N ILE A 303 10.07 29.60 11.01
CA ILE A 303 10.26 29.51 9.57
C ILE A 303 11.43 28.57 9.33
N PHE A 304 11.19 27.57 8.48
CA PHE A 304 12.21 26.60 8.11
C PHE A 304 12.67 26.86 6.69
N THR A 305 13.94 26.63 6.45
CA THR A 305 14.49 26.51 5.10
C THR A 305 15.17 25.17 4.96
N GLN A 306 14.94 24.53 3.85
CA GLN A 306 15.74 23.39 3.44
C GLN A 306 16.99 23.86 2.74
N THR A 307 18.10 23.27 3.10
CA THR A 307 19.37 23.48 2.42
C THR A 307 20.03 22.14 2.18
N PRO A 308 20.62 21.91 0.98
CA PRO A 308 21.44 20.73 0.76
C PRO A 308 22.67 20.82 1.65
N SER A 309 22.67 20.18 2.78
CA SER A 309 23.77 20.22 3.75
C SER A 309 24.03 18.88 4.45
N GLY A 310 23.27 17.87 4.07
CA GLY A 310 23.40 16.50 4.55
C GLY A 310 24.50 15.69 3.87
N PRO A 311 24.58 14.38 4.14
CA PRO A 311 25.50 13.48 3.45
C PRO A 311 25.22 13.42 1.95
N THR A 312 26.25 13.06 1.17
CA THR A 312 26.09 12.81 -0.26
C THR A 312 25.76 11.35 -0.51
N ILE A 313 25.03 11.04 -1.60
CA ILE A 313 24.72 9.65 -1.97
C ILE A 313 25.96 8.79 -2.16
N GLN A 314 27.06 9.37 -2.60
CA GLN A 314 28.33 8.63 -2.77
C GLN A 314 28.90 8.19 -1.43
N ALA A 315 28.76 9.01 -0.38
CA ALA A 315 29.20 8.64 0.97
C ALA A 315 28.34 7.50 1.56
N GLU A 316 27.07 7.43 1.16
CA GLU A 316 26.11 6.39 1.58
C GLU A 316 26.16 5.12 0.71
N GLY A 317 27.13 5.01 -0.21
CA GLY A 317 27.33 3.79 -1.01
C GLY A 317 26.41 3.63 -2.21
N TRP A 318 25.71 4.67 -2.62
CA TRP A 318 24.85 4.65 -3.79
C TRP A 318 25.59 4.70 -5.12
N SER A 319 25.15 3.85 -6.05
CA SER A 319 25.45 3.95 -7.49
C SER A 319 24.17 4.22 -8.25
N VAL A 320 24.18 5.20 -9.16
CA VAL A 320 23.02 5.54 -9.97
C VAL A 320 23.32 5.32 -11.44
N VAL A 321 22.42 4.59 -12.10
CA VAL A 321 22.45 4.37 -13.55
C VAL A 321 21.19 4.93 -14.20
N GLY A 322 21.32 5.39 -15.43
CA GLY A 322 20.23 6.00 -16.17
C GLY A 322 20.28 5.61 -17.66
N ARG A 323 19.61 6.40 -18.45
CA ARG A 323 19.52 6.24 -19.90
C ARG A 323 20.87 6.54 -20.57
N PRO A 324 21.14 5.96 -21.77
CA PRO A 324 22.38 6.26 -22.53
C PRO A 324 22.59 7.74 -22.83
N ASP A 325 21.51 8.49 -23.03
CA ASP A 325 21.53 9.93 -23.33
C ASP A 325 21.92 10.82 -22.13
N ASP A 326 22.03 10.25 -20.93
CA ASP A 326 22.57 10.92 -19.74
C ASP A 326 24.10 10.90 -19.70
N TYR A 327 24.74 10.18 -20.60
CA TYR A 327 26.18 9.95 -20.59
C TYR A 327 26.85 10.47 -21.86
N SER A 328 28.18 10.45 -21.83
CA SER A 328 29.04 10.71 -22.99
C SER A 328 30.04 9.57 -23.20
N GLY A 329 30.68 9.51 -24.36
CA GLY A 329 31.64 8.48 -24.69
C GLY A 329 31.01 7.10 -24.84
N ASP A 330 31.69 6.06 -24.39
CA ASP A 330 31.28 4.67 -24.58
C ASP A 330 29.92 4.36 -23.98
N LYS A 331 29.58 4.94 -22.84
CA LYS A 331 28.28 4.74 -22.17
C LYS A 331 27.10 5.22 -23.02
N ALA A 332 27.28 6.31 -23.78
CA ALA A 332 26.23 6.83 -24.65
C ALA A 332 25.93 5.93 -25.87
N THR A 333 26.76 4.94 -26.15
CA THR A 333 26.57 3.99 -27.25
C THR A 333 25.89 2.70 -26.84
N LYS A 334 25.70 2.47 -25.55
CA LYS A 334 25.08 1.29 -24.98
C LYS A 334 23.56 1.41 -24.94
N THR A 335 22.88 0.31 -24.66
CA THR A 335 21.47 0.38 -24.27
C THR A 335 21.31 0.64 -22.78
N GLY A 336 20.12 1.08 -22.34
CA GLY A 336 19.84 1.24 -20.93
C GLY A 336 20.01 -0.08 -20.15
N LEU A 337 19.57 -1.19 -20.75
CA LEU A 337 19.74 -2.52 -20.16
C LEU A 337 21.24 -2.89 -20.01
N GLN A 338 22.09 -2.64 -21.02
CA GLN A 338 23.52 -2.93 -20.92
C GLN A 338 24.20 -2.13 -19.80
N LEU A 339 23.83 -0.85 -19.62
CA LEU A 339 24.34 -0.03 -18.53
C LEU A 339 23.94 -0.60 -17.15
N LEU A 340 22.70 -1.07 -17.03
CA LEU A 340 22.21 -1.72 -15.82
C LEU A 340 22.89 -3.06 -15.56
N GLU A 341 23.07 -3.89 -16.58
CA GLU A 341 23.75 -5.19 -16.48
C GLU A 341 25.20 -5.04 -15.97
N GLU A 342 25.90 -4.02 -16.42
CA GLU A 342 27.26 -3.71 -15.96
C GLU A 342 27.25 -3.30 -14.48
N ALA A 343 26.32 -2.44 -14.08
CA ALA A 343 26.18 -2.02 -12.71
C ALA A 343 25.82 -3.21 -11.79
N VAL A 344 24.83 -4.03 -12.17
CA VAL A 344 24.41 -5.22 -11.44
C VAL A 344 25.56 -6.24 -11.35
N THR A 345 26.39 -6.38 -12.38
CA THR A 345 27.53 -7.31 -12.35
C THR A 345 28.55 -6.91 -11.25
N ALA A 346 28.81 -5.62 -11.12
CA ALA A 346 29.71 -5.07 -10.11
C ALA A 346 29.11 -4.92 -8.71
N PHE A 347 27.79 -5.03 -8.58
CA PHE A 347 27.02 -4.75 -7.37
C PHE A 347 27.20 -5.82 -6.29
N ASN A 348 27.38 -5.37 -5.04
CA ASN A 348 27.36 -6.20 -3.85
C ASN A 348 26.23 -5.72 -2.90
N PRO A 349 25.16 -6.52 -2.69
CA PRO A 349 24.02 -6.13 -1.87
C PRO A 349 24.37 -5.96 -0.37
N GLU A 350 25.44 -6.55 0.11
CA GLU A 350 25.85 -6.43 1.51
C GLU A 350 26.41 -5.03 1.86
N THR A 351 26.87 -4.28 0.87
CA THR A 351 27.62 -3.01 1.12
C THR A 351 27.26 -1.87 0.19
N GLN A 352 26.36 -2.08 -0.75
CA GLN A 352 26.09 -1.09 -1.80
C GLN A 352 24.59 -0.93 -2.03
N HIS A 353 24.22 0.22 -2.60
CA HIS A 353 22.89 0.56 -3.06
C HIS A 353 22.96 0.88 -4.56
N LEU A 354 21.97 0.40 -5.31
CA LEU A 354 21.87 0.65 -6.75
C LEU A 354 20.52 1.23 -7.11
N MET A 355 20.54 2.40 -7.74
CA MET A 355 19.35 3.05 -8.30
C MET A 355 19.45 3.08 -9.82
N GLY A 356 18.38 2.64 -10.50
CA GLY A 356 18.24 2.74 -11.96
C GLY A 356 17.04 3.59 -12.33
N ILE A 357 17.24 4.73 -13.01
CA ILE A 357 16.18 5.65 -13.39
C ILE A 357 16.04 5.70 -14.90
N TYR A 358 14.93 5.17 -15.40
CA TYR A 358 14.59 5.01 -16.81
C TYR A 358 13.26 5.68 -17.13
N GLY A 359 12.73 5.44 -18.30
CA GLY A 359 11.46 5.94 -18.79
C GLY A 359 11.52 6.32 -20.25
N ALA A 360 10.38 6.58 -20.85
CA ALA A 360 10.24 6.94 -22.25
C ALA A 360 9.79 8.39 -22.43
N LYS A 361 10.32 9.06 -23.42
CA LYS A 361 9.89 10.43 -23.78
C LYS A 361 8.41 10.45 -24.10
N GLY A 362 7.71 11.41 -23.51
CA GLY A 362 6.28 11.57 -23.75
C GLY A 362 5.37 10.69 -22.90
N GLN A 363 5.91 9.88 -22.02
CA GLN A 363 5.14 8.97 -21.16
C GLN A 363 5.22 9.35 -19.66
N GLY A 364 5.33 10.64 -19.34
CA GLY A 364 5.31 11.12 -17.95
C GLY A 364 6.47 10.68 -17.08
N GLY A 365 7.50 10.05 -17.69
CA GLY A 365 8.61 9.43 -16.97
C GLY A 365 8.41 7.93 -16.75
N ASN A 366 7.30 7.35 -17.16
CA ASN A 366 7.06 5.90 -17.09
C ASN A 366 7.94 5.14 -18.09
N LEU A 367 8.12 3.86 -17.85
CA LEU A 367 8.73 2.95 -18.83
C LEU A 367 7.89 2.91 -20.11
N PRO A 368 8.44 2.41 -21.25
CA PRO A 368 7.67 2.34 -22.49
C PRO A 368 6.37 1.54 -22.34
N TRP A 369 5.25 2.11 -22.73
CA TRP A 369 3.94 1.47 -22.67
C TRP A 369 3.76 0.49 -23.83
N ARG A 370 3.12 -0.62 -23.55
CA ARG A 370 2.82 -1.69 -24.48
C ARG A 370 1.35 -1.69 -24.87
N THR A 371 1.04 -2.06 -26.09
CA THR A 371 -0.33 -2.27 -26.58
C THR A 371 -0.74 -3.74 -26.50
N ALA A 372 -2.03 -4.01 -26.63
CA ALA A 372 -2.58 -5.37 -26.51
C ALA A 372 -1.98 -6.37 -27.54
N ASP A 373 -1.57 -5.93 -28.72
CA ASP A 373 -0.89 -6.76 -29.70
C ASP A 373 0.62 -6.94 -29.46
N SER A 374 1.08 -6.51 -28.31
CA SER A 374 2.45 -6.60 -27.82
C SER A 374 3.46 -5.67 -28.48
N ASP A 375 3.01 -4.72 -29.25
CA ASP A 375 3.84 -3.63 -29.72
C ASP A 375 3.93 -2.52 -28.67
N TYR A 376 4.99 -1.75 -28.69
CA TYR A 376 5.09 -0.59 -27.82
C TYR A 376 4.39 0.62 -28.42
N SER A 377 3.60 1.32 -27.62
CA SER A 377 2.84 2.48 -28.08
C SER A 377 3.75 3.60 -28.55
N ALA A 378 3.52 4.04 -29.78
CA ALA A 378 4.15 5.21 -30.35
C ALA A 378 3.50 6.52 -29.87
N THR A 379 2.26 6.45 -29.40
CA THR A 379 1.46 7.64 -29.09
C THR A 379 1.52 8.03 -27.63
N GLY A 380 2.04 7.17 -26.76
CA GLY A 380 2.15 7.45 -25.33
C GLY A 380 0.84 7.98 -24.78
N THR A 381 0.90 8.73 -23.74
CA THR A 381 -0.24 9.32 -23.03
C THR A 381 -1.05 10.36 -23.80
N GLY A 382 -1.09 10.34 -25.10
CA GLY A 382 -1.99 11.22 -25.87
C GLY A 382 -3.45 11.12 -25.45
N ALA A 383 -3.81 10.03 -24.80
CA ALA A 383 -5.11 9.80 -24.22
C ALA A 383 -5.26 10.33 -22.78
N TYR A 384 -4.20 10.71 -22.11
CA TYR A 384 -4.23 11.30 -20.76
C TYR A 384 -4.60 12.79 -20.84
N SER A 385 -5.68 13.07 -21.53
CA SER A 385 -6.10 14.45 -21.86
C SER A 385 -6.78 15.18 -20.71
N GLY A 386 -7.03 14.54 -19.59
CA GLY A 386 -7.64 15.14 -18.39
C GLY A 386 -6.66 15.88 -17.48
N ASN A 387 -5.38 15.58 -17.59
CA ASN A 387 -4.39 16.25 -16.76
C ASN A 387 -3.74 17.40 -17.54
N SER A 388 -3.76 18.60 -16.97
CA SER A 388 -3.15 19.84 -17.52
C SER A 388 -1.63 19.73 -17.74
N ASN A 389 -1.03 18.61 -17.39
CA ASN A 389 0.35 18.24 -17.70
C ASN A 389 0.54 17.59 -19.08
N THR A 390 -0.48 17.56 -19.92
CA THR A 390 -0.27 17.23 -21.32
C THR A 390 0.59 18.32 -21.94
N ASN A 391 1.89 18.11 -21.90
CA ASN A 391 2.76 18.81 -22.83
C ASN A 391 2.31 18.43 -24.25
N ALA A 392 1.52 19.29 -24.85
CA ALA A 392 1.01 19.16 -26.22
C ALA A 392 2.13 19.07 -27.29
N THR A 393 3.37 18.89 -26.85
CA THR A 393 4.58 18.75 -27.67
C THR A 393 5.01 17.31 -27.88
N ASN A 394 4.30 16.34 -27.28
CA ASN A 394 4.64 14.94 -27.49
C ASN A 394 4.02 14.45 -28.79
N SER A 395 4.69 14.77 -29.89
CA SER A 395 4.42 14.10 -31.15
C SER A 395 4.70 12.60 -30.98
N ALA A 396 3.79 11.78 -31.45
CA ALA A 396 3.94 10.33 -31.49
C ALA A 396 5.36 9.94 -31.94
N LEU A 397 6.07 9.17 -31.14
CA LEU A 397 7.36 8.62 -31.55
C LEU A 397 7.10 7.51 -32.57
N THR A 398 7.73 7.56 -33.69
CA THR A 398 7.59 6.55 -34.75
C THR A 398 8.96 6.13 -35.30
N GLY A 399 9.04 4.92 -35.80
CA GLY A 399 10.22 4.44 -36.52
C GLY A 399 11.50 4.47 -35.64
N GLU A 400 12.54 5.14 -36.13
CA GLU A 400 13.85 5.18 -35.48
C GLU A 400 13.80 5.86 -34.09
N ALA A 401 12.94 6.87 -33.90
CA ALA A 401 12.81 7.56 -32.63
C ALA A 401 12.20 6.64 -31.54
N LEU A 402 11.15 5.90 -31.87
CA LEU A 402 10.60 4.87 -31.00
C LEU A 402 11.64 3.79 -30.66
N ALA A 403 12.32 3.26 -31.69
CA ALA A 403 13.36 2.26 -31.49
C ALA A 403 14.52 2.76 -30.62
N ALA A 404 14.81 4.06 -30.64
CA ALA A 404 15.81 4.67 -29.76
C ALA A 404 15.32 4.71 -28.29
N GLU A 405 14.05 5.06 -28.04
CA GLU A 405 13.47 5.06 -26.71
C GLU A 405 13.44 3.64 -26.11
N LEU A 406 13.03 2.63 -26.87
CA LEU A 406 13.02 1.23 -26.44
C LEU A 406 14.44 0.68 -26.13
N LYS A 407 15.47 1.22 -26.77
CA LYS A 407 16.87 0.90 -26.43
C LYS A 407 17.36 1.64 -25.19
N ALA A 408 16.86 2.84 -24.98
CA ALA A 408 17.27 3.68 -23.88
C ALA A 408 16.65 3.23 -22.54
N SER A 409 15.46 2.62 -22.57
CA SER A 409 14.71 2.24 -21.39
C SER A 409 14.43 0.74 -21.39
N PRO A 410 14.93 -0.02 -20.40
CA PRO A 410 14.53 -1.42 -20.20
C PRO A 410 13.03 -1.54 -19.94
N THR A 411 12.45 -2.72 -20.22
CA THR A 411 11.10 -3.05 -19.80
C THR A 411 11.06 -3.37 -18.30
N VAL A 412 9.89 -3.33 -17.67
CA VAL A 412 9.73 -3.66 -16.25
C VAL A 412 10.17 -5.11 -15.96
N ALA A 413 9.88 -6.05 -16.87
CA ALA A 413 10.34 -7.44 -16.77
C ALA A 413 11.88 -7.55 -16.82
N GLN A 414 12.55 -6.74 -17.67
CA GLN A 414 14.01 -6.69 -17.71
C GLN A 414 14.59 -6.08 -16.43
N LEU A 415 13.99 -5.01 -15.90
CA LEU A 415 14.37 -4.43 -14.61
C LEU A 415 14.23 -5.47 -13.50
N THR A 416 13.10 -6.18 -13.46
CA THR A 416 12.84 -7.27 -12.50
C THR A 416 13.90 -8.36 -12.55
N GLY A 417 14.26 -8.80 -13.78
CA GLY A 417 15.31 -9.80 -13.96
C GLY A 417 16.68 -9.33 -13.44
N GLN A 418 17.01 -8.05 -13.59
CA GLN A 418 18.25 -7.49 -13.07
C GLN A 418 18.21 -7.30 -11.54
N ALA A 419 17.07 -6.91 -10.98
CA ALA A 419 16.88 -6.84 -9.53
C ALA A 419 17.03 -8.21 -8.87
N LEU A 420 16.37 -9.23 -9.41
CA LEU A 420 16.50 -10.62 -8.94
C LEU A 420 17.94 -11.14 -9.01
N LYS A 421 18.67 -10.80 -10.09
CA LYS A 421 20.07 -11.16 -10.25
C LYS A 421 20.97 -10.46 -9.22
N ALA A 422 20.65 -9.22 -8.88
CA ALA A 422 21.39 -8.42 -7.91
C ALA A 422 21.15 -8.88 -6.47
N LEU A 423 19.86 -8.94 -6.07
CA LEU A 423 19.44 -9.33 -4.73
C LEU A 423 19.68 -10.81 -4.44
N GLY A 424 19.61 -11.68 -5.45
CA GLY A 424 19.91 -13.10 -5.32
C GLY A 424 21.38 -13.43 -4.97
N LYS A 425 22.27 -12.41 -4.97
CA LYS A 425 23.63 -12.55 -4.44
C LYS A 425 23.67 -12.56 -2.91
N ASP A 426 22.63 -12.04 -2.26
CA ASP A 426 22.50 -12.08 -0.82
C ASP A 426 22.19 -13.51 -0.36
N LYS A 427 23.05 -14.02 0.52
CA LYS A 427 22.90 -15.39 1.04
C LYS A 427 21.78 -15.50 2.08
N ASP A 428 21.43 -14.41 2.72
CA ASP A 428 20.38 -14.37 3.73
C ASP A 428 18.98 -14.17 3.09
N GLY A 429 18.96 -13.84 1.79
CA GLY A 429 17.76 -13.68 0.97
C GLY A 429 17.30 -12.23 0.89
N PHE A 430 16.11 -12.02 0.36
CA PHE A 430 15.60 -10.67 0.11
C PHE A 430 14.07 -10.59 0.16
N TRP A 431 13.61 -9.35 0.32
CA TRP A 431 12.25 -8.95 -0.03
C TRP A 431 12.28 -8.04 -1.25
N LEU A 432 11.42 -8.29 -2.21
CA LEU A 432 11.33 -7.52 -3.46
C LEU A 432 9.88 -7.19 -3.77
N MET A 433 9.58 -5.90 -3.93
CA MET A 433 8.34 -5.43 -4.54
C MET A 433 8.58 -5.13 -6.02
N VAL A 434 7.67 -5.60 -6.86
CA VAL A 434 7.63 -5.28 -8.30
C VAL A 434 6.27 -4.71 -8.63
N GLU A 435 6.23 -3.52 -9.20
CA GLU A 435 4.99 -2.87 -9.61
C GLU A 435 4.90 -2.74 -11.13
N VAL A 436 3.72 -3.04 -11.66
CA VAL A 436 3.29 -2.66 -13.00
C VAL A 436 2.23 -1.57 -12.84
N GLY A 437 2.70 -0.31 -12.72
CA GLY A 437 1.86 0.83 -12.37
C GLY A 437 1.06 1.41 -13.52
N ASP A 438 1.45 1.11 -14.75
CA ASP A 438 0.80 1.67 -15.95
C ASP A 438 -0.59 1.09 -16.22
N ILE A 439 -0.98 0.01 -15.54
CA ILE A 439 -2.34 -0.56 -15.64
C ILE A 439 -3.36 0.48 -15.15
N ASP A 440 -3.08 1.09 -14.00
CA ASP A 440 -3.88 2.18 -13.41
C ASP A 440 -4.01 3.37 -14.38
N TRP A 441 -2.88 3.83 -14.91
CA TRP A 441 -2.86 4.98 -15.81
C TRP A 441 -3.64 4.73 -17.10
N ALA A 442 -3.55 3.53 -17.66
CA ALA A 442 -4.31 3.13 -18.84
C ALA A 442 -5.81 2.99 -18.53
N ALA A 443 -6.15 2.48 -17.34
CA ALA A 443 -7.51 2.37 -16.86
C ALA A 443 -8.15 3.75 -16.63
N HIS A 444 -7.44 4.68 -15.99
CA HIS A 444 -7.89 6.07 -15.87
C HIS A 444 -8.15 6.75 -17.23
N ALA A 445 -7.38 6.38 -18.24
CA ALA A 445 -7.55 6.89 -19.59
C ALA A 445 -8.66 6.16 -20.39
N ASP A 446 -9.41 5.24 -19.78
CA ASP A 446 -10.40 4.39 -20.45
C ASP A 446 -9.84 3.64 -21.67
N ASN A 447 -8.54 3.28 -21.61
CA ASN A 447 -7.82 2.75 -22.76
C ASN A 447 -7.58 1.25 -22.61
N MET A 448 -8.49 0.45 -23.16
CA MET A 448 -8.43 -1.01 -23.12
C MET A 448 -7.19 -1.58 -23.81
N ASP A 449 -6.73 -0.97 -24.88
CA ASP A 449 -5.56 -1.42 -25.63
C ASP A 449 -4.27 -1.29 -24.82
N LEU A 450 -4.01 -0.13 -24.23
CA LEU A 450 -2.86 0.09 -23.36
C LEU A 450 -3.00 -0.71 -22.06
N MET A 451 -4.20 -0.80 -21.49
CA MET A 451 -4.41 -1.57 -20.26
C MET A 451 -4.10 -3.06 -20.47
N LEU A 452 -4.55 -3.66 -21.56
CA LEU A 452 -4.21 -5.04 -21.91
C LEU A 452 -2.71 -5.20 -22.19
N GLY A 453 -2.09 -4.21 -22.84
CA GLY A 453 -0.64 -4.23 -23.09
C GLY A 453 0.17 -4.19 -21.79
N THR A 454 -0.19 -3.35 -20.83
CA THR A 454 0.47 -3.28 -19.52
C THR A 454 0.20 -4.53 -18.67
N LEU A 455 -0.96 -5.19 -18.85
CA LEU A 455 -1.22 -6.50 -18.28
C LEU A 455 -0.35 -7.61 -18.92
N HIS A 456 0.03 -7.48 -20.17
CA HIS A 456 1.03 -8.38 -20.77
C HIS A 456 2.44 -8.13 -20.21
N ASP A 457 2.78 -6.89 -19.83
CA ASP A 457 4.00 -6.61 -19.07
C ASP A 457 3.96 -7.28 -17.69
N MET A 458 2.77 -7.34 -17.04
CA MET A 458 2.56 -8.11 -15.81
C MET A 458 2.80 -9.61 -16.03
N ASP A 459 2.29 -10.19 -17.11
CA ASP A 459 2.54 -11.59 -17.47
C ASP A 459 4.03 -11.86 -17.67
N ASP A 460 4.76 -10.96 -18.30
CA ASP A 460 6.21 -11.05 -18.51
C ASP A 460 6.98 -10.92 -17.20
N VAL A 461 6.56 -10.06 -16.28
CA VAL A 461 7.13 -9.94 -14.91
C VAL A 461 6.96 -11.26 -14.16
N VAL A 462 5.74 -11.80 -14.09
CA VAL A 462 5.46 -13.04 -13.39
C VAL A 462 6.23 -14.21 -14.01
N THR A 463 6.32 -14.27 -15.34
CA THR A 463 7.11 -15.26 -16.06
C THR A 463 8.60 -15.15 -15.71
N THR A 464 9.14 -13.94 -15.65
CA THR A 464 10.53 -13.68 -15.28
C THR A 464 10.81 -14.14 -13.85
N VAL A 465 9.91 -13.78 -12.90
CA VAL A 465 10.03 -14.19 -11.49
C VAL A 465 9.95 -15.70 -11.34
N THR A 466 8.97 -16.36 -11.95
CA THR A 466 8.79 -17.82 -11.84
C THR A 466 9.95 -18.59 -12.48
N ALA A 467 10.49 -18.10 -13.58
CA ALA A 467 11.68 -18.67 -14.21
C ALA A 467 12.91 -18.52 -13.31
N TRP A 468 13.05 -17.38 -12.60
CA TRP A 468 14.13 -17.20 -11.63
C TRP A 468 13.94 -18.11 -10.42
N VAL A 469 12.73 -18.22 -9.87
CA VAL A 469 12.39 -19.13 -8.76
C VAL A 469 12.79 -20.56 -9.08
N ALA A 470 12.45 -21.05 -10.29
CA ALA A 470 12.81 -22.41 -10.72
C ALA A 470 14.32 -22.67 -10.73
N GLN A 471 15.14 -21.64 -10.92
CA GLN A 471 16.60 -21.73 -10.95
C GLN A 471 17.26 -21.45 -9.60
N ASN A 472 16.52 -20.89 -8.62
CA ASN A 472 17.04 -20.40 -7.35
C ASN A 472 16.32 -21.02 -6.16
N GLY A 473 16.26 -22.35 -6.12
CA GLY A 473 15.77 -23.13 -5.00
C GLY A 473 14.29 -23.48 -5.05
N GLY A 474 13.60 -23.16 -6.17
CA GLY A 474 12.20 -23.55 -6.37
C GLY A 474 11.22 -22.92 -5.37
N TRP A 475 10.02 -23.44 -5.35
CA TRP A 475 8.96 -22.97 -4.48
C TRP A 475 9.16 -23.29 -2.99
N GLU A 476 10.12 -24.13 -2.66
CA GLU A 476 10.47 -24.45 -1.28
C GLU A 476 11.24 -23.33 -0.58
N ASN A 477 11.91 -22.46 -1.35
CA ASN A 477 12.74 -21.37 -0.83
C ASN A 477 12.20 -19.98 -1.17
N ASN A 478 11.16 -19.89 -1.99
CA ASN A 478 10.66 -18.62 -2.50
C ASN A 478 9.15 -18.52 -2.31
N GLN A 479 8.69 -17.36 -1.88
CA GLN A 479 7.29 -16.97 -1.84
C GLN A 479 7.03 -15.92 -2.91
N VAL A 480 5.97 -16.07 -3.67
CA VAL A 480 5.51 -15.06 -4.63
C VAL A 480 4.04 -14.80 -4.40
N MET A 481 3.69 -13.54 -4.23
CA MET A 481 2.31 -13.04 -4.23
C MET A 481 2.11 -12.07 -5.37
N VAL A 482 0.96 -12.15 -6.03
CA VAL A 482 0.55 -11.26 -7.12
C VAL A 482 -0.81 -10.70 -6.75
N THR A 483 -0.91 -9.38 -6.68
CA THR A 483 -2.15 -8.69 -6.28
C THR A 483 -2.30 -7.35 -6.98
N ALA A 484 -3.40 -6.68 -6.71
CA ALA A 484 -3.57 -5.25 -6.99
C ALA A 484 -3.56 -4.47 -5.67
N ASP A 485 -3.27 -3.20 -5.76
CA ASP A 485 -3.42 -2.27 -4.64
C ASP A 485 -4.88 -1.81 -4.51
N HIS A 486 -5.58 -1.51 -5.60
CA HIS A 486 -7.02 -1.23 -5.67
C HIS A 486 -7.62 -1.69 -7.00
N ASP A 487 -8.90 -1.45 -7.20
CA ASP A 487 -9.64 -1.77 -8.42
C ASP A 487 -10.03 -0.50 -9.19
N HIS A 488 -10.23 -0.63 -10.49
CA HIS A 488 -10.87 0.35 -11.34
C HIS A 488 -12.26 -0.07 -11.79
N TYR A 489 -13.11 0.91 -12.11
CA TYR A 489 -14.48 0.64 -12.54
C TYR A 489 -14.54 0.19 -14.02
N LEU A 490 -13.90 -0.93 -14.33
CA LEU A 490 -14.11 -1.68 -15.56
C LEU A 490 -15.21 -2.71 -15.39
N THR A 491 -16.06 -2.90 -16.38
CA THR A 491 -17.02 -4.01 -16.44
C THR A 491 -16.95 -4.67 -17.81
N LEU A 492 -16.66 -5.95 -17.83
CA LEU A 492 -16.71 -6.76 -19.03
C LEU A 492 -18.15 -7.18 -19.32
N LEU A 493 -18.50 -7.21 -20.61
CA LEU A 493 -19.82 -7.57 -21.10
C LEU A 493 -19.77 -8.92 -21.79
N PRO A 494 -20.92 -9.63 -21.95
CA PRO A 494 -20.95 -10.99 -22.49
C PRO A 494 -20.24 -11.18 -23.82
N ASN A 495 -20.22 -10.16 -24.67
CA ASN A 495 -19.58 -10.17 -25.99
C ASN A 495 -18.12 -9.68 -26.00
N PHE A 496 -17.47 -9.48 -24.83
CA PHE A 496 -16.06 -9.09 -24.75
C PHE A 496 -15.13 -10.03 -25.52
N PRO A 497 -15.26 -11.36 -25.48
CA PRO A 497 -14.43 -12.26 -26.30
C PRO A 497 -14.58 -12.04 -27.81
N GLN A 498 -15.76 -11.63 -28.26
CA GLN A 498 -15.97 -11.26 -29.67
C GLN A 498 -15.22 -9.97 -30.00
N GLU A 499 -15.30 -8.93 -29.18
CA GLU A 499 -14.57 -7.67 -29.35
C GLU A 499 -13.06 -7.91 -29.46
N ILE A 500 -12.50 -8.71 -28.54
CA ILE A 500 -11.09 -9.12 -28.57
C ILE A 500 -10.74 -9.84 -29.88
N ALA A 501 -11.53 -10.81 -30.29
CA ALA A 501 -11.27 -11.55 -31.53
C ALA A 501 -11.30 -10.65 -32.75
N GLU A 502 -12.23 -9.71 -32.83
CA GLU A 502 -12.32 -8.75 -33.94
C GLU A 502 -11.11 -7.82 -33.95
N SER A 503 -10.63 -7.38 -32.80
CA SER A 503 -9.44 -6.56 -32.63
C SER A 503 -8.18 -7.29 -33.09
N ILE A 504 -7.93 -8.50 -32.61
CA ILE A 504 -6.76 -9.32 -32.99
C ILE A 504 -6.74 -9.61 -34.50
N LEU A 505 -7.91 -9.88 -35.08
CA LEU A 505 -8.01 -10.14 -36.54
C LEU A 505 -7.77 -8.86 -37.35
N ALA A 506 -8.17 -7.70 -36.85
CA ALA A 506 -7.95 -6.42 -37.53
C ALA A 506 -6.47 -5.99 -37.43
N SER A 507 -5.81 -6.13 -36.33
CA SER A 507 -4.41 -5.76 -36.12
C SER A 507 -3.47 -6.57 -37.00
N LYS A 508 -3.70 -7.86 -37.10
CA LYS A 508 -2.90 -8.76 -37.98
C LYS A 508 -3.17 -8.59 -39.50
N ALA A 509 -4.23 -7.88 -39.88
CA ALA A 509 -4.53 -7.55 -41.27
C ALA A 509 -3.83 -6.26 -41.77
N SER A 510 -3.40 -5.43 -40.86
CA SER A 510 -2.73 -4.16 -41.14
C SER A 510 -1.23 -4.41 -41.38
N THR A 511 -0.81 -4.36 -42.65
CA THR A 511 0.61 -4.32 -43.04
C THR A 511 1.20 -2.90 -42.95
N ALA A 512 0.45 -1.93 -42.47
CA ALA A 512 0.90 -0.57 -42.22
C ALA A 512 1.55 -0.47 -40.87
N ALA A 513 2.69 0.17 -40.77
CA ALA A 513 3.56 0.33 -39.60
C ALA A 513 2.99 1.25 -38.49
N ALA A 514 1.70 1.31 -38.33
CA ALA A 514 1.05 1.96 -37.20
C ALA A 514 0.25 0.89 -36.42
N PRO A 515 0.47 0.75 -35.12
CA PRO A 515 -0.38 -0.09 -34.32
C PRO A 515 -1.83 0.35 -34.50
N ASN A 516 -2.72 -0.63 -34.63
CA ASN A 516 -4.13 -0.34 -34.82
C ASN A 516 -4.76 -0.02 -33.49
N GLU A 517 -4.39 1.12 -32.94
CA GLU A 517 -4.91 1.69 -31.69
C GLU A 517 -6.43 1.96 -31.73
N THR A 518 -7.08 1.66 -32.87
CA THR A 518 -8.45 2.08 -33.11
C THR A 518 -9.50 1.03 -32.79
N THR A 519 -9.15 -0.23 -32.55
CA THR A 519 -10.14 -1.28 -32.29
C THR A 519 -10.38 -1.55 -30.82
N LEU A 520 -9.36 -1.36 -29.96
CA LEU A 520 -9.48 -1.39 -28.50
C LEU A 520 -9.04 -0.07 -27.86
N GLY A 521 -8.89 0.98 -28.67
CA GLY A 521 -8.37 2.26 -28.22
C GLY A 521 -9.25 2.99 -27.20
N VAL A 522 -8.89 4.23 -26.92
CA VAL A 522 -9.59 5.10 -25.99
C VAL A 522 -11.08 5.08 -26.28
N ASN A 523 -11.88 4.68 -25.30
CA ASN A 523 -13.34 4.56 -25.40
C ASN A 523 -13.85 3.53 -26.43
N ALA A 524 -13.03 2.58 -26.88
CA ALA A 524 -13.58 1.46 -27.64
C ALA A 524 -14.58 0.72 -26.74
N GLY A 525 -15.79 0.60 -27.20
CA GLY A 525 -16.89 0.09 -26.40
C GLY A 525 -17.54 1.10 -25.45
N TYR A 526 -17.01 2.32 -25.34
CA TYR A 526 -17.64 3.40 -24.59
C TYR A 526 -18.61 4.16 -25.51
N ASP A 527 -19.90 4.00 -25.23
CA ASP A 527 -20.93 4.85 -25.83
C ASP A 527 -21.41 5.82 -24.76
N THR A 528 -21.23 7.11 -24.96
CA THR A 528 -21.71 8.17 -24.06
C THR A 528 -23.20 8.08 -23.79
N THR A 529 -23.97 7.41 -24.68
CA THR A 529 -25.38 7.11 -24.48
C THR A 529 -25.63 5.93 -23.54
N LEU A 530 -24.61 5.10 -23.30
CA LEU A 530 -24.65 3.91 -22.43
C LEU A 530 -24.10 4.20 -21.03
N THR A 531 -23.34 5.26 -20.86
CA THR A 531 -22.92 5.69 -19.54
C THR A 531 -24.15 6.11 -18.74
N PRO A 532 -24.33 5.58 -17.54
CA PRO A 532 -25.30 6.15 -16.62
C PRO A 532 -24.86 7.60 -16.34
N THR A 533 -25.47 8.54 -17.03
CA THR A 533 -25.38 9.95 -16.65
C THR A 533 -26.07 10.06 -15.30
N LEU A 534 -25.29 10.11 -14.24
CA LEU A 534 -25.78 10.26 -12.89
C LEU A 534 -26.25 11.70 -12.66
N THR A 535 -27.28 12.09 -13.39
CA THR A 535 -28.00 13.31 -13.11
C THR A 535 -29.00 13.04 -12.00
N ASN A 536 -28.77 13.64 -10.85
CA ASN A 536 -29.70 13.68 -9.72
C ASN A 536 -29.95 12.37 -8.98
N GLY A 537 -29.00 11.47 -8.91
CA GLY A 537 -29.17 10.20 -8.18
C GLY A 537 -30.09 9.21 -8.86
N SER A 538 -30.43 9.43 -10.12
CA SER A 538 -31.09 8.42 -10.95
C SER A 538 -30.03 7.73 -11.82
N THR A 539 -29.94 6.42 -11.70
CA THR A 539 -29.22 5.57 -12.63
C THR A 539 -29.87 5.65 -14.00
N ALA A 540 -29.12 5.96 -15.05
CA ALA A 540 -29.59 5.76 -16.40
C ALA A 540 -29.80 4.24 -16.58
N GLU A 541 -31.00 3.83 -16.89
CA GLU A 541 -31.28 2.43 -17.17
C GLU A 541 -30.59 2.04 -18.48
N TRP A 542 -29.84 0.93 -18.44
CA TRP A 542 -29.40 0.24 -19.63
C TRP A 542 -30.63 -0.16 -20.45
N LYS A 543 -30.63 0.16 -21.72
CA LYS A 543 -31.66 -0.30 -22.62
C LYS A 543 -31.34 -1.73 -23.05
N ALA A 544 -32.33 -2.59 -23.11
CA ALA A 544 -32.19 -3.93 -23.67
C ALA A 544 -31.62 -3.82 -25.10
N GLY A 545 -30.53 -4.53 -25.38
CA GLY A 545 -29.82 -4.54 -26.66
C GLY A 545 -28.59 -3.62 -26.72
N ASP A 546 -28.32 -2.80 -25.71
CA ASP A 546 -27.08 -1.99 -25.70
C ASP A 546 -25.85 -2.84 -25.39
N ALA A 547 -26.00 -3.83 -24.51
CA ALA A 547 -24.96 -4.81 -24.20
C ALA A 547 -24.55 -5.70 -25.38
N GLU A 548 -25.35 -5.78 -26.43
CA GLU A 548 -25.05 -6.55 -27.64
C GLU A 548 -24.09 -5.83 -28.61
N LYS A 549 -23.74 -4.56 -28.31
CA LYS A 549 -22.96 -3.72 -29.23
C LYS A 549 -21.53 -3.44 -28.76
N VAL A 550 -21.28 -3.59 -27.47
CA VAL A 550 -19.98 -3.30 -26.86
C VAL A 550 -19.56 -4.46 -25.98
N GLY A 551 -18.25 -4.73 -25.92
CA GLY A 551 -17.68 -5.82 -25.13
C GLY A 551 -17.28 -5.44 -23.72
N HIS A 552 -17.12 -4.15 -23.44
CA HIS A 552 -16.78 -3.63 -22.12
C HIS A 552 -17.30 -2.21 -21.94
N PHE A 553 -17.23 -1.70 -20.71
CA PHE A 553 -17.44 -0.30 -20.45
C PHE A 553 -16.69 0.16 -19.20
N TRP A 554 -16.39 1.46 -19.17
CA TRP A 554 -15.73 2.13 -18.08
C TRP A 554 -16.73 2.95 -17.28
N GLY A 555 -16.69 2.89 -15.96
CA GLY A 555 -17.45 3.73 -15.08
C GLY A 555 -16.68 5.00 -14.77
N THR A 556 -17.02 6.10 -15.44
CA THR A 556 -16.39 7.39 -15.20
C THR A 556 -16.97 8.08 -13.96
N GLU A 557 -16.25 9.06 -13.41
CA GLU A 557 -16.73 9.89 -12.31
C GLU A 557 -17.99 10.70 -12.68
N GLY A 558 -18.24 10.87 -13.97
CA GLY A 558 -19.42 11.57 -14.47
C GLY A 558 -19.43 13.07 -14.14
N LYS A 559 -20.51 13.74 -14.55
CA LYS A 559 -20.72 15.14 -14.13
C LYS A 559 -20.96 15.18 -12.63
N LEU A 560 -20.24 16.05 -11.95
CA LEU A 560 -20.51 16.36 -10.55
C LEU A 560 -21.98 16.78 -10.40
N LYS A 561 -22.53 16.58 -9.23
CA LYS A 561 -23.95 16.80 -8.88
C LYS A 561 -24.45 18.21 -9.20
N ASP A 562 -23.57 19.17 -9.39
CA ASP A 562 -23.84 20.58 -9.74
C ASP A 562 -23.83 20.84 -11.26
N GLY A 563 -23.58 19.82 -12.09
CA GLY A 563 -23.49 19.93 -13.54
C GLY A 563 -22.14 20.45 -14.06
N THR A 564 -21.19 20.72 -13.18
CA THR A 564 -19.82 20.99 -13.60
C THR A 564 -19.14 19.68 -13.96
N THR A 565 -18.32 19.71 -15.02
CA THR A 565 -17.46 18.60 -15.37
C THR A 565 -16.43 18.44 -14.26
N GLY A 566 -16.48 17.32 -13.53
CA GLY A 566 -15.32 16.79 -12.85
C GLY A 566 -14.19 16.55 -13.86
N PHE A 567 -13.08 16.07 -13.44
CA PHE A 567 -11.98 15.67 -14.33
C PHE A 567 -12.55 14.95 -15.54
N GLY A 568 -12.52 15.55 -16.67
CA GLY A 568 -13.11 15.28 -17.95
C GLY A 568 -14.01 14.04 -18.09
N ASP A 569 -14.93 14.06 -18.98
CA ASP A 569 -15.91 12.97 -19.23
C ASP A 569 -15.27 11.57 -19.54
N LEU A 570 -13.96 11.41 -19.37
CA LEU A 570 -13.15 10.29 -19.80
C LEU A 570 -12.20 9.76 -18.71
N TRP A 571 -12.44 10.05 -17.44
CA TRP A 571 -11.60 9.59 -16.33
C TRP A 571 -12.34 8.51 -15.54
N THR A 572 -11.87 7.28 -15.64
CA THR A 572 -12.39 6.18 -14.82
C THR A 572 -11.91 6.31 -13.39
N THR A 573 -12.83 6.16 -12.45
CA THR A 573 -12.52 6.20 -11.02
C THR A 573 -12.04 4.84 -10.52
N HIS A 574 -11.29 4.85 -9.43
CA HIS A 574 -11.10 3.65 -8.62
C HIS A 574 -12.41 3.15 -8.03
N THR A 575 -12.43 1.94 -7.56
CA THR A 575 -13.54 1.39 -6.81
C THR A 575 -13.08 0.70 -5.53
N GLN A 576 -14.02 0.49 -4.63
CA GLN A 576 -13.78 -0.28 -3.40
C GLN A 576 -14.03 -1.79 -3.57
N ARG A 577 -14.17 -2.28 -4.80
CA ARG A 577 -14.31 -3.72 -5.04
C ARG A 577 -13.08 -4.46 -4.53
N PRO A 578 -13.27 -5.65 -3.92
CA PRO A 578 -12.16 -6.49 -3.51
C PRO A 578 -11.25 -6.84 -4.70
N VAL A 579 -9.96 -6.90 -4.44
CA VAL A 579 -8.94 -7.22 -5.44
C VAL A 579 -8.47 -8.66 -5.33
N PRO A 580 -8.05 -9.30 -6.44
CA PRO A 580 -7.57 -10.68 -6.41
C PRO A 580 -6.16 -10.76 -5.83
N ILE A 581 -5.89 -11.83 -5.10
CA ILE A 581 -4.54 -12.18 -4.64
C ILE A 581 -4.27 -13.62 -5.07
N TYR A 582 -3.18 -13.81 -5.79
CA TYR A 582 -2.65 -15.10 -6.19
C TYR A 582 -1.32 -15.32 -5.47
N TYR A 583 -1.10 -16.51 -4.93
CA TYR A 583 0.10 -16.79 -4.16
C TYR A 583 0.60 -18.21 -4.35
N GLN A 584 1.92 -18.36 -4.31
CA GLN A 584 2.57 -19.66 -4.38
C GLN A 584 3.94 -19.64 -3.70
N GLY A 585 4.33 -20.80 -3.22
CA GLY A 585 5.65 -21.05 -2.68
C GLY A 585 5.67 -21.22 -1.16
N ALA A 586 6.87 -21.16 -0.61
CA ALA A 586 7.08 -21.36 0.81
C ALA A 586 6.30 -20.35 1.63
N ASP A 587 5.65 -20.84 2.67
CA ASP A 587 4.89 -20.02 3.61
C ASP A 587 3.71 -19.23 3.00
N SER A 588 3.45 -19.32 1.70
CA SER A 588 2.37 -18.59 1.04
C SER A 588 0.97 -18.93 1.59
N VAL A 589 0.80 -20.14 2.13
CA VAL A 589 -0.45 -20.57 2.76
C VAL A 589 -0.74 -19.88 4.09
N LEU A 590 0.21 -19.11 4.64
CA LEU A 590 -0.04 -18.32 5.85
C LEU A 590 -1.16 -17.29 5.66
N ILE A 591 -1.34 -16.82 4.44
CA ILE A 591 -2.43 -15.90 4.11
C ILE A 591 -3.81 -16.53 4.30
N ASP A 592 -3.93 -17.84 4.16
CA ASP A 592 -5.20 -18.57 4.33
C ASP A 592 -5.75 -18.49 5.77
N GLN A 593 -4.87 -18.26 6.73
CA GLN A 593 -5.23 -18.14 8.15
C GLN A 593 -6.04 -16.86 8.42
N PHE A 594 -5.90 -15.86 7.57
CA PHE A 594 -6.60 -14.59 7.67
C PHE A 594 -7.92 -14.55 6.90
N VAL A 595 -8.27 -15.60 6.15
CA VAL A 595 -9.54 -15.64 5.40
C VAL A 595 -10.72 -15.59 6.35
N SER A 596 -11.60 -14.63 6.12
CA SER A 596 -12.77 -14.31 6.95
C SER A 596 -12.43 -13.71 8.33
N THR A 597 -11.17 -13.40 8.60
CA THR A 597 -10.79 -12.69 9.82
C THR A 597 -10.84 -11.18 9.61
N GLY A 598 -11.15 -10.45 10.67
CA GLY A 598 -11.10 -8.98 10.67
C GLY A 598 -9.69 -8.47 10.94
N ILE A 599 -9.61 -7.16 11.01
CA ILE A 599 -8.43 -6.44 11.50
C ILE A 599 -8.87 -5.45 12.57
N GLU A 600 -7.94 -5.01 13.35
CA GLU A 600 -8.14 -3.83 14.18
C GLU A 600 -7.49 -2.61 13.52
N ALA A 601 -8.18 -1.49 13.58
CA ALA A 601 -7.65 -0.21 13.13
C ALA A 601 -8.07 0.88 14.11
N TYR A 602 -7.09 1.46 14.79
CA TYR A 602 -7.26 2.61 15.70
C TYR A 602 -8.30 2.38 16.81
N GLY A 603 -8.23 1.24 17.47
CA GLY A 603 -9.15 0.87 18.55
C GLY A 603 -10.53 0.44 18.08
N THR A 604 -10.69 0.16 16.79
CA THR A 604 -11.96 -0.34 16.24
C THR A 604 -11.75 -1.67 15.54
N VAL A 605 -12.52 -2.67 15.95
CA VAL A 605 -12.53 -3.96 15.28
C VAL A 605 -13.30 -3.86 13.95
N ILE A 606 -12.61 -4.19 12.88
CA ILE A 606 -13.18 -4.29 11.54
C ILE A 606 -13.43 -5.77 11.27
N ASN A 607 -14.70 -6.15 11.27
CA ASN A 607 -15.07 -7.55 11.04
C ASN A 607 -14.62 -8.05 9.67
N GLY A 608 -14.14 -9.27 9.61
CA GLY A 608 -13.76 -9.90 8.36
C GLY A 608 -14.97 -10.15 7.43
N VAL A 609 -14.68 -10.12 6.14
CA VAL A 609 -15.64 -10.49 5.09
C VAL A 609 -15.52 -11.99 4.80
N PRO A 610 -16.61 -12.77 4.86
CA PRO A 610 -16.53 -14.20 4.61
C PRO A 610 -15.86 -14.55 3.27
N GLY A 611 -14.88 -15.43 3.30
CA GLY A 611 -14.13 -15.85 2.12
C GLY A 611 -13.08 -14.87 1.59
N MET A 612 -12.85 -13.75 2.27
CA MET A 612 -11.88 -12.72 1.89
C MET A 612 -10.93 -12.42 3.03
N ILE A 613 -9.81 -11.82 2.70
CA ILE A 613 -8.90 -11.19 3.68
C ILE A 613 -9.07 -9.67 3.61
N ASP A 614 -8.50 -8.96 4.57
CA ASP A 614 -8.20 -7.55 4.39
C ASP A 614 -6.81 -7.40 3.77
N GLN A 615 -6.59 -6.33 3.03
CA GLN A 615 -5.31 -6.04 2.38
C GLN A 615 -4.13 -5.94 3.38
N ALA A 616 -4.40 -5.51 4.61
CA ALA A 616 -3.42 -5.50 5.70
C ALA A 616 -2.83 -6.88 6.00
N HIS A 617 -3.61 -7.94 5.78
CA HIS A 617 -3.17 -9.30 6.02
C HIS A 617 -2.05 -9.75 5.07
N VAL A 618 -1.85 -9.08 3.93
CA VAL A 618 -0.69 -9.33 3.05
C VAL A 618 0.60 -8.99 3.77
N ALA A 619 0.63 -7.84 4.44
CA ALA A 619 1.78 -7.46 5.27
C ALA A 619 2.05 -8.51 6.35
N PHE A 620 1.02 -8.91 7.09
CA PHE A 620 1.16 -9.90 8.17
C PHE A 620 1.61 -11.26 7.66
N ALA A 621 1.07 -11.74 6.54
CA ALA A 621 1.49 -13.01 5.95
C ALA A 621 2.94 -12.97 5.45
N MET A 622 3.38 -11.87 4.86
CA MET A 622 4.76 -11.70 4.41
C MET A 622 5.72 -11.52 5.58
N GLU A 623 5.34 -10.76 6.60
CA GLU A 623 6.11 -10.64 7.83
C GLU A 623 6.29 -12.02 8.48
N ALA A 624 5.21 -12.77 8.65
CA ALA A 624 5.27 -14.15 9.15
C ALA A 624 6.22 -15.03 8.33
N SER A 625 6.23 -14.88 7.00
CA SER A 625 7.15 -15.59 6.13
C SER A 625 8.61 -15.15 6.31
N LEU A 626 8.88 -13.86 6.43
CA LEU A 626 10.23 -13.33 6.73
C LEU A 626 10.77 -13.87 8.07
N LEU A 627 9.89 -13.99 9.05
CA LEU A 627 10.19 -14.47 10.39
C LEU A 627 10.26 -16.00 10.48
N GLY A 628 9.92 -16.69 9.41
CA GLY A 628 10.17 -18.12 9.30
C GLY A 628 8.99 -19.05 9.18
N GLY A 629 7.86 -18.59 8.83
CA GLY A 629 6.58 -19.20 8.46
C GLY A 629 6.42 -20.70 8.30
N ALA A 630 6.49 -21.52 9.28
CA ALA A 630 5.98 -22.87 9.22
C ALA A 630 4.92 -23.06 10.29
N THR A 631 4.07 -24.04 10.12
CA THR A 631 3.14 -24.42 11.18
C THR A 631 3.93 -24.79 12.44
N ALA A 632 3.52 -24.30 13.57
CA ALA A 632 4.20 -24.46 14.85
C ALA A 632 4.49 -25.90 15.25
N THR A 633 3.64 -26.84 14.83
CA THR A 633 3.81 -28.26 15.12
C THR A 633 5.10 -28.85 14.54
N GLU A 634 5.51 -28.35 13.37
CA GLU A 634 6.77 -28.81 12.74
C GLU A 634 8.00 -28.18 13.37
N ARG A 635 7.88 -27.02 14.01
CA ARG A 635 8.99 -26.25 14.60
C ARG A 635 9.24 -26.52 16.06
N LEU A 636 8.25 -26.88 16.84
CA LEU A 636 8.47 -27.46 18.16
C LEU A 636 9.32 -28.74 18.07
N ALA A 637 9.18 -29.49 16.96
CA ALA A 637 10.02 -30.67 16.71
C ALA A 637 11.44 -30.34 16.25
N THR A 638 11.65 -29.17 15.61
CA THR A 638 12.97 -28.76 15.08
C THR A 638 13.67 -27.69 15.90
N ALA A 639 12.97 -26.98 16.76
CA ALA A 639 13.55 -25.96 17.65
C ALA A 639 14.51 -26.59 18.71
N GLN A 640 14.43 -27.89 18.94
CA GLN A 640 15.39 -28.60 19.77
C GLN A 640 16.76 -28.79 19.08
N ASP A 641 16.86 -28.57 17.77
CA ASP A 641 18.07 -28.88 17.02
C ASP A 641 18.63 -27.76 16.10
N SER A 642 18.03 -26.61 15.96
CA SER A 642 18.54 -25.54 15.07
C SER A 642 18.19 -24.11 15.46
N VAL A 643 19.17 -23.22 15.36
CA VAL A 643 19.12 -21.77 15.61
C VAL A 643 18.36 -21.07 14.49
N VAL A 644 17.02 -21.12 14.47
CA VAL A 644 16.18 -20.44 13.47
C VAL A 644 14.94 -19.84 14.15
N SER A 645 14.59 -18.60 13.80
CA SER A 645 13.39 -17.91 14.29
C SER A 645 12.10 -18.70 14.05
N PRO A 646 11.33 -19.07 15.04
CA PRO A 646 10.12 -19.85 14.85
C PRO A 646 8.86 -19.00 14.82
N THR A 647 7.92 -19.37 13.96
CA THR A 647 6.50 -19.13 14.24
C THR A 647 6.07 -20.16 15.27
N LEU A 648 5.52 -19.71 16.37
CA LEU A 648 5.04 -20.55 17.45
C LEU A 648 3.51 -20.45 17.48
N ALA A 649 2.82 -21.55 17.17
CA ALA A 649 1.39 -21.68 17.44
C ALA A 649 1.19 -22.70 18.53
N PHE A 650 0.36 -22.38 19.48
CA PHE A 650 0.12 -23.14 20.68
C PHE A 650 -1.27 -23.78 20.68
N THR A 651 -1.66 -24.32 21.81
CA THR A 651 -2.85 -25.14 21.93
C THR A 651 -4.10 -24.29 22.22
N SER A 652 -5.25 -24.91 22.40
CA SER A 652 -6.46 -24.25 22.88
C SER A 652 -6.54 -24.22 24.41
N GLY A 653 -5.40 -24.41 25.10
CA GLY A 653 -5.30 -24.36 26.56
C GLY A 653 -4.31 -23.31 26.99
N GLN A 654 -4.18 -23.07 28.29
CA GLN A 654 -3.21 -22.11 28.82
C GLN A 654 -1.77 -22.47 28.39
N ASP A 655 -1.08 -21.54 27.77
CA ASP A 655 0.29 -21.67 27.32
C ASP A 655 1.22 -20.67 28.05
N LEU A 656 2.46 -21.03 28.30
CA LEU A 656 3.49 -20.16 28.88
C LEU A 656 4.68 -20.14 27.93
N LEU A 657 5.04 -18.97 27.46
CA LEU A 657 6.15 -18.75 26.56
C LEU A 657 7.11 -17.69 27.09
N GLU A 658 8.34 -18.06 27.36
CA GLU A 658 9.46 -17.16 27.65
C GLU A 658 10.45 -17.16 26.49
N LEU A 659 10.56 -16.04 25.77
CA LEU A 659 11.38 -15.92 24.56
C LEU A 659 12.89 -15.79 24.84
N ALA A 660 13.28 -15.68 26.06
CA ALA A 660 14.68 -15.60 26.45
C ALA A 660 14.98 -16.36 27.73
N ASN A 661 14.89 -17.65 27.68
CA ASN A 661 15.52 -18.45 28.69
C ASN A 661 17.02 -18.60 28.34
N PRO A 662 17.95 -18.00 29.10
CA PRO A 662 19.38 -18.10 28.82
C PRO A 662 19.91 -19.54 28.90
N ASP A 663 19.18 -20.44 29.53
CA ASP A 663 19.54 -21.85 29.64
C ASP A 663 19.17 -22.66 28.39
N GLU A 664 18.29 -22.12 27.51
CA GLU A 664 17.86 -22.81 26.30
C GLU A 664 18.56 -22.35 25.01
N GLN A 665 19.48 -21.39 25.11
CA GLN A 665 20.27 -20.84 23.98
C GLN A 665 19.45 -20.46 22.73
N LEU A 666 18.23 -20.03 22.95
CA LEU A 666 17.37 -19.55 21.85
C LEU A 666 17.79 -18.11 21.51
N THR A 667 18.79 -17.96 20.68
CA THR A 667 19.17 -16.67 20.10
C THR A 667 18.20 -16.36 18.97
N PHE A 668 17.02 -15.91 19.34
CA PHE A 668 15.99 -15.56 18.37
C PHE A 668 16.25 -14.20 17.75
N LYS A 669 15.92 -14.06 16.48
CA LYS A 669 15.98 -12.80 15.77
C LYS A 669 14.63 -12.07 15.84
N ALA A 670 13.54 -12.66 15.46
CA ALA A 670 12.18 -12.14 15.58
C ALA A 670 11.21 -13.31 15.59
N ASN A 671 10.02 -13.17 16.19
CA ASN A 671 9.09 -14.29 16.32
C ASN A 671 7.69 -13.87 15.92
N VAL A 672 6.96 -14.79 15.31
CA VAL A 672 5.51 -14.73 15.19
C VAL A 672 4.91 -15.78 16.10
N ILE A 673 4.05 -15.34 17.02
CA ILE A 673 3.52 -16.14 18.12
C ILE A 673 2.01 -16.11 18.04
N PHE A 674 1.39 -17.28 17.99
CA PHE A 674 -0.04 -17.46 18.10
C PHE A 674 -0.32 -18.41 19.26
N THR A 675 -0.86 -17.92 20.37
CA THR A 675 -1.16 -18.79 21.50
C THR A 675 -2.57 -19.42 21.40
N GLY A 676 -3.50 -18.76 20.72
CA GLY A 676 -4.76 -19.37 20.31
C GLY A 676 -5.93 -19.10 21.26
N ALA A 677 -6.32 -20.07 22.08
CA ALA A 677 -7.41 -19.93 23.00
C ALA A 677 -7.00 -20.46 24.38
N GLY A 678 -7.15 -19.68 25.40
CA GLY A 678 -6.69 -20.01 26.74
C GLY A 678 -6.12 -18.78 27.40
N ALA A 679 -5.96 -18.77 28.72
CA ALA A 679 -5.31 -17.66 29.42
C ALA A 679 -3.79 -17.85 29.33
N ASP A 680 -3.17 -17.20 28.39
CA ASP A 680 -1.79 -17.41 27.99
C ASP A 680 -0.83 -16.39 28.61
N VAL A 681 0.44 -16.72 28.70
CA VAL A 681 1.50 -15.81 29.14
C VAL A 681 2.64 -15.81 28.13
N VAL A 682 2.93 -14.63 27.57
CA VAL A 682 4.03 -14.43 26.61
C VAL A 682 4.98 -13.38 27.15
N ASP A 683 6.25 -13.76 27.32
CA ASP A 683 7.32 -12.83 27.71
C ASP A 683 8.33 -12.67 26.57
N SER A 684 8.34 -11.48 25.97
CA SER A 684 9.28 -11.09 24.92
C SER A 684 10.31 -10.03 25.36
N GLU A 685 10.29 -9.60 26.64
CA GLU A 685 11.16 -8.51 27.14
C GLU A 685 12.66 -8.81 26.93
N ALA A 686 13.08 -10.03 27.16
CA ALA A 686 14.47 -10.38 27.02
C ALA A 686 14.91 -10.54 25.55
N ASN A 687 13.97 -10.56 24.60
CA ASN A 687 14.22 -10.52 23.16
C ASN A 687 14.12 -9.10 22.58
N SER A 688 14.32 -8.10 23.39
CA SER A 688 14.12 -6.67 23.06
C SER A 688 15.01 -6.11 21.92
N GLY A 689 15.91 -6.90 21.38
CA GLY A 689 16.72 -6.56 20.19
C GLY A 689 15.99 -6.80 18.86
N PHE A 690 14.85 -7.48 18.88
CA PHE A 690 14.14 -7.93 17.70
C PHE A 690 12.65 -7.61 17.82
N ARG A 691 11.99 -7.37 16.71
CA ARG A 691 10.56 -7.18 16.65
C ARG A 691 9.86 -8.54 16.69
N ASN A 692 8.91 -8.72 17.58
CA ASN A 692 8.04 -9.89 17.61
C ASN A 692 6.62 -9.51 17.18
N SER A 693 5.90 -10.44 16.56
CA SER A 693 4.47 -10.33 16.30
C SER A 693 3.74 -11.36 17.15
N ILE A 694 2.96 -10.91 18.12
CA ILE A 694 2.35 -11.74 19.16
C ILE A 694 0.84 -11.61 19.06
N PHE A 695 0.16 -12.75 18.90
CA PHE A 695 -1.29 -12.85 18.82
C PHE A 695 -1.75 -13.88 19.86
N THR A 696 -2.35 -13.43 20.95
CA THR A 696 -2.71 -14.34 22.05
C THR A 696 -4.09 -14.94 21.89
N GLY A 697 -5.00 -14.27 21.19
CA GLY A 697 -6.20 -14.90 20.68
C GLY A 697 -7.46 -14.73 21.52
N SER A 698 -7.84 -15.65 22.38
CA SER A 698 -9.06 -15.51 23.18
C SER A 698 -8.88 -15.99 24.59
N ALA A 699 -9.46 -15.32 25.54
CA ALA A 699 -9.39 -15.36 27.01
C ALA A 699 -8.41 -14.31 27.57
N ASP A 700 -8.26 -14.26 28.88
CA ASP A 700 -7.51 -13.21 29.58
C ASP A 700 -6.01 -13.54 29.58
N ASP A 701 -5.23 -12.85 28.75
CA ASP A 701 -3.84 -13.10 28.48
C ASP A 701 -2.90 -12.12 29.20
N VAL A 702 -1.63 -12.48 29.36
CA VAL A 702 -0.58 -11.61 29.90
C VAL A 702 0.62 -11.55 28.97
N ILE A 703 0.95 -10.36 28.47
CA ILE A 703 2.02 -10.17 27.51
C ILE A 703 3.04 -9.15 28.02
N TYR A 704 4.30 -9.52 28.04
CA TYR A 704 5.44 -8.64 28.34
C TYR A 704 6.16 -8.30 27.05
N ALA A 705 6.06 -7.03 26.65
CA ALA A 705 6.55 -6.55 25.36
C ALA A 705 8.05 -6.25 25.37
N GLY A 706 8.77 -6.73 24.39
CA GLY A 706 10.14 -6.33 24.07
C GLY A 706 10.19 -4.96 23.39
N SER A 707 11.08 -4.78 22.41
CA SER A 707 11.16 -3.52 21.64
C SER A 707 10.58 -3.70 20.25
N ARG A 708 9.76 -2.75 19.83
CA ARG A 708 9.13 -2.70 18.50
C ARG A 708 8.19 -3.88 18.21
N ASP A 709 7.72 -4.55 19.24
CA ASP A 709 6.80 -5.66 19.10
C ASP A 709 5.44 -5.19 18.60
N VAL A 710 4.79 -6.04 17.83
CA VAL A 710 3.38 -5.93 17.45
C VAL A 710 2.61 -6.95 18.26
N ILE A 711 1.74 -6.48 19.12
CA ILE A 711 1.01 -7.31 20.07
C ILE A 711 -0.48 -7.14 19.85
N THR A 712 -1.16 -8.25 19.77
CA THR A 712 -2.62 -8.34 19.68
C THR A 712 -3.10 -9.29 20.77
N GLY A 713 -3.77 -8.80 21.77
CA GLY A 713 -4.38 -9.59 22.84
C GLY A 713 -5.51 -10.45 22.31
N GLY A 714 -6.52 -9.83 21.76
CA GLY A 714 -7.59 -10.56 21.11
C GLY A 714 -8.93 -10.42 21.79
N GLY A 715 -9.43 -11.45 22.39
CA GLY A 715 -10.71 -11.38 23.11
C GLY A 715 -10.57 -11.87 24.53
N GLY A 716 -10.87 -11.04 25.50
CA GLY A 716 -10.67 -11.29 26.92
C GLY A 716 -10.27 -10.03 27.63
N ALA A 717 -9.89 -10.12 28.89
CA ALA A 717 -9.34 -8.97 29.63
C ALA A 717 -7.81 -9.15 29.73
N ASP A 718 -7.10 -8.57 28.79
CA ASP A 718 -5.68 -8.81 28.60
C ASP A 718 -4.81 -7.84 29.40
N GLN A 719 -3.61 -8.26 29.77
CA GLN A 719 -2.60 -7.42 30.41
C GLN A 719 -1.38 -7.30 29.53
N ILE A 720 -1.09 -6.09 29.04
CA ILE A 720 0.03 -5.82 28.16
C ILE A 720 1.02 -4.88 28.85
N TRP A 721 2.22 -5.40 29.12
CA TRP A 721 3.30 -4.70 29.81
C TRP A 721 4.37 -4.24 28.84
N ALA A 722 4.48 -2.94 28.60
CA ALA A 722 5.52 -2.31 27.77
C ALA A 722 6.54 -1.59 28.67
N THR A 723 7.25 -2.36 29.47
CA THR A 723 8.21 -1.87 30.48
C THR A 723 9.66 -2.16 30.10
N GLY A 724 9.90 -3.15 29.23
CA GLY A 724 11.24 -3.59 28.84
C GLY A 724 11.76 -2.99 27.54
N GLY A 725 10.91 -2.49 26.64
CA GLY A 725 11.33 -2.00 25.34
C GLY A 725 10.50 -0.83 24.80
N ASN A 726 10.97 -0.25 23.71
CA ASN A 726 10.40 0.97 23.12
C ASN A 726 9.72 0.68 21.78
N GLY A 727 8.78 1.55 21.39
CA GLY A 727 8.27 1.61 20.02
C GLY A 727 7.28 0.50 19.66
N ASN A 728 6.63 -0.09 20.64
CA ASN A 728 5.70 -1.20 20.46
C ASN A 728 4.36 -0.73 19.90
N ARG A 729 3.70 -1.61 19.17
CA ARG A 729 2.31 -1.51 18.74
C ARG A 729 1.51 -2.53 19.56
N LEU A 730 0.64 -2.03 20.40
CA LEU A 730 -0.08 -2.82 21.37
C LEU A 730 -1.57 -2.69 21.10
N SER A 731 -2.28 -3.79 21.00
CA SER A 731 -3.71 -3.84 20.81
C SER A 731 -4.36 -4.83 21.78
N GLY A 732 -5.35 -4.37 22.54
CA GLY A 732 -6.17 -5.24 23.37
C GLY A 732 -7.22 -5.99 22.55
N ASN A 733 -7.86 -5.32 21.64
CA ASN A 733 -9.00 -5.68 20.79
C ASN A 733 -10.34 -5.73 21.54
N GLY A 734 -10.67 -6.78 22.22
CA GLY A 734 -12.01 -6.91 22.80
C GLY A 734 -12.00 -7.47 24.20
N GLY A 735 -12.54 -6.70 25.12
CA GLY A 735 -12.52 -6.98 26.54
C GLY A 735 -12.20 -5.73 27.32
N GLY A 736 -11.83 -5.81 28.55
CA GLY A 736 -11.38 -4.65 29.33
C GLY A 736 -9.90 -4.82 29.64
N ASP A 737 -9.05 -4.19 28.86
CA ASP A 737 -7.63 -4.48 28.81
C ASP A 737 -6.78 -3.52 29.65
N ASP A 738 -5.69 -4.01 30.21
CA ASP A 738 -4.77 -3.25 31.04
C ASP A 738 -3.41 -3.07 30.33
N PHE A 739 -3.07 -1.83 29.98
CA PHE A 739 -1.77 -1.47 29.40
C PHE A 739 -0.88 -0.81 30.47
N ILE A 740 0.25 -1.40 30.78
CA ILE A 740 1.24 -0.88 31.72
C ILE A 740 2.48 -0.40 30.95
N ILE A 741 2.64 0.92 30.80
CA ILE A 741 3.61 1.53 29.89
C ILE A 741 4.67 2.30 30.69
N GLY A 742 5.91 1.79 30.66
CA GLY A 742 7.07 2.40 31.33
C GLY A 742 8.12 2.97 30.37
N THR A 743 7.93 2.80 29.06
CA THR A 743 8.92 3.15 28.04
C THR A 743 8.41 4.24 27.08
N THR A 744 9.00 4.41 25.92
CA THR A 744 8.67 5.49 24.99
C THR A 744 8.33 4.98 23.59
N GLY A 745 7.55 5.76 22.84
CA GLY A 745 7.24 5.50 21.44
C GLY A 745 6.18 4.42 21.23
N ASN A 746 5.54 3.94 22.28
CA ASN A 746 4.52 2.91 22.16
C ASN A 746 3.19 3.50 21.67
N ARG A 747 2.48 2.72 20.90
CA ARG A 747 1.11 2.97 20.47
C ARG A 747 0.23 1.89 21.07
N ALA A 748 -0.66 2.27 21.96
CA ALA A 748 -1.54 1.36 22.66
C ALA A 748 -2.98 1.65 22.29
N LEU A 749 -3.68 0.63 21.85
CA LEU A 749 -5.06 0.64 21.39
C LEU A 749 -5.86 -0.31 22.30
N GLY A 750 -6.82 0.22 23.04
CA GLY A 750 -7.69 -0.58 23.90
C GLY A 750 -8.57 -1.51 23.06
N GLY A 751 -9.52 -0.93 22.35
CA GLY A 751 -10.42 -1.69 21.49
C GLY A 751 -11.88 -1.58 21.91
N ASP A 752 -12.57 -2.72 21.96
CA ASP A 752 -13.92 -2.80 22.52
C ASP A 752 -13.85 -3.16 24.00
N GLY A 753 -14.27 -2.28 24.88
CA GLY A 753 -14.33 -2.59 26.31
C GLY A 753 -14.03 -1.39 27.17
N ASN A 754 -13.71 -1.63 28.44
CA ASN A 754 -13.35 -0.53 29.35
C ASN A 754 -11.87 -0.69 29.71
N ASP A 755 -11.02 -0.01 28.99
CA ASP A 755 -9.59 -0.23 28.98
C ASP A 755 -8.85 0.69 29.95
N THR A 756 -7.71 0.24 30.42
CA THR A 756 -6.88 0.99 31.38
C THR A 756 -5.46 1.16 30.85
N PHE A 757 -5.03 2.40 30.72
CA PHE A 757 -3.65 2.75 30.36
C PHE A 757 -2.94 3.33 31.58
N ALA A 758 -1.97 2.63 32.12
CA ALA A 758 -1.18 3.05 33.28
C ALA A 758 0.23 3.48 32.84
N ILE A 759 0.48 4.79 32.86
CA ILE A 759 1.78 5.37 32.56
C ILE A 759 2.65 5.38 33.80
N LEU A 760 3.82 4.75 33.71
CA LEU A 760 4.76 4.67 34.84
C LEU A 760 5.70 5.89 34.87
N GLU A 761 6.36 6.07 36.03
CA GLU A 761 7.37 7.14 36.22
C GLU A 761 8.49 7.03 35.16
N GLY A 762 8.82 8.16 34.54
CA GLY A 762 9.90 8.23 33.58
C GLY A 762 9.53 7.79 32.16
N ALA A 763 8.30 7.32 31.93
CA ALA A 763 7.85 6.99 30.58
C ALA A 763 7.97 8.19 29.63
N GLY A 764 8.46 7.94 28.42
CA GLY A 764 8.57 8.94 27.39
C GLY A 764 7.23 9.22 26.71
N THR A 765 7.24 9.76 25.53
CA THR A 765 6.02 10.01 24.73
C THR A 765 5.43 8.70 24.24
N ASN A 766 4.13 8.48 24.48
CA ASN A 766 3.34 7.38 23.94
C ASN A 766 2.00 7.88 23.37
N TYR A 767 1.37 7.10 22.55
CA TYR A 767 0.10 7.37 21.89
C TYR A 767 -0.94 6.35 22.38
N LEU A 768 -2.03 6.85 22.95
CA LEU A 768 -3.04 6.04 23.61
C LEU A 768 -4.39 6.28 22.98
N ASN A 769 -5.06 5.21 22.61
CA ASN A 769 -6.41 5.23 22.07
C ASN A 769 -7.27 4.25 22.90
N GLY A 770 -8.33 4.72 23.50
CA GLY A 770 -9.22 3.90 24.32
C GLY A 770 -10.11 3.00 23.48
N GLY A 771 -10.75 3.58 22.47
CA GLY A 771 -11.68 2.85 21.63
C GLY A 771 -13.14 3.00 22.02
N ALA A 772 -13.85 1.88 22.14
CA ALA A 772 -15.25 1.85 22.52
C ALA A 772 -15.41 1.40 23.97
N GLY A 773 -15.95 2.27 24.81
CA GLY A 773 -16.17 1.98 26.21
C GLY A 773 -15.87 3.15 27.10
N SER A 774 -15.77 2.88 28.40
CA SER A 774 -15.41 3.92 29.38
C SER A 774 -13.98 3.68 29.84
N ASP A 775 -13.04 4.35 29.17
CA ASP A 775 -11.63 4.07 29.30
C ASP A 775 -10.94 4.91 30.37
N GLN A 776 -9.81 4.44 30.84
CA GLN A 776 -9.06 5.10 31.90
C GLN A 776 -7.61 5.36 31.51
N PHE A 777 -7.23 6.63 31.44
CA PHE A 777 -5.88 7.07 31.11
C PHE A 777 -5.16 7.56 32.37
N TRP A 778 -4.47 6.68 33.07
CA TRP A 778 -3.68 7.00 34.26
C TRP A 778 -2.33 7.62 33.86
N LEU A 779 -2.32 8.93 33.61
CA LEU A 779 -1.11 9.67 33.24
C LEU A 779 -0.16 9.88 34.45
N ILE A 780 -0.67 9.76 35.67
CA ILE A 780 0.09 9.70 36.93
C ILE A 780 -0.45 8.52 37.69
N SER A 781 0.26 7.41 37.69
CA SER A 781 -0.19 6.13 38.23
C SER A 781 0.06 5.97 39.72
N ALA A 782 1.06 6.69 40.30
CA ALA A 782 1.29 6.75 41.73
C ALA A 782 1.57 8.18 42.22
N PRO A 783 1.32 8.48 43.50
CA PRO A 783 1.54 9.82 44.04
C PRO A 783 3.01 10.25 43.93
N GLY A 784 3.26 11.33 43.22
CA GLY A 784 4.61 11.86 42.98
C GLY A 784 5.26 11.43 41.69
N ASP A 785 4.75 10.40 41.03
CA ASP A 785 5.23 9.95 39.72
C ASP A 785 4.90 11.00 38.66
N LYS A 786 5.78 11.12 37.66
CA LYS A 786 5.52 11.92 36.46
C LYS A 786 6.13 11.21 35.27
N PRO A 787 5.43 11.17 34.13
CA PRO A 787 6.06 10.76 32.90
C PRO A 787 7.18 11.73 32.52
N ALA A 788 8.23 11.26 31.84
CA ALA A 788 9.32 12.12 31.35
C ALA A 788 8.85 13.04 30.24
N ALA A 789 7.80 12.67 29.52
CA ALA A 789 7.17 13.46 28.46
C ALA A 789 5.64 13.35 28.54
N LYS A 790 4.97 14.26 27.85
CA LYS A 790 3.50 14.22 27.73
C LYS A 790 3.06 12.99 26.93
N GLN A 791 1.92 12.43 27.31
CA GLN A 791 1.25 11.36 26.58
C GLN A 791 0.22 11.95 25.60
N TYR A 792 0.02 11.33 24.47
CA TYR A 792 -1.04 11.69 23.53
C TYR A 792 -2.23 10.75 23.74
N VAL A 793 -3.36 11.31 24.13
CA VAL A 793 -4.65 10.61 24.23
C VAL A 793 -5.47 11.01 23.02
N MET A 794 -5.76 10.05 22.16
CA MET A 794 -6.16 10.31 20.79
C MET A 794 -7.67 10.44 20.61
N ASP A 795 -8.47 9.78 21.48
CA ASP A 795 -9.92 9.64 21.29
C ASP A 795 -10.75 9.90 22.54
N PHE A 796 -10.19 10.56 23.55
CA PHE A 796 -10.84 10.83 24.84
C PHE A 796 -12.25 11.45 24.69
N LYS A 797 -13.22 10.81 25.30
CA LYS A 797 -14.63 11.23 25.33
C LYS A 797 -15.00 11.76 26.71
N ALA A 798 -15.10 13.06 26.83
CA ALA A 798 -15.46 13.72 28.09
C ALA A 798 -16.84 13.27 28.60
N GLY A 799 -16.88 12.76 29.86
CA GLY A 799 -18.07 12.21 30.47
C GLY A 799 -18.32 10.71 30.25
N GLU A 800 -17.48 10.07 29.47
CA GLU A 800 -17.41 8.62 29.28
C GLU A 800 -16.10 8.09 29.85
N ASP A 801 -14.97 8.69 29.44
CA ASP A 801 -13.63 8.30 29.85
C ASP A 801 -13.13 9.08 31.07
N LEU A 802 -12.06 8.55 31.69
CA LEU A 802 -11.44 9.13 32.88
C LEU A 802 -9.93 9.35 32.73
N ILE A 803 -9.45 10.46 33.22
CA ILE A 803 -8.02 10.78 33.34
C ILE A 803 -7.57 10.51 34.80
N GLY A 804 -6.66 9.57 34.98
CA GLY A 804 -6.09 9.21 36.25
C GLY A 804 -4.89 10.10 36.63
N LEU A 805 -4.98 10.79 37.77
CA LEU A 805 -3.91 11.65 38.30
C LEU A 805 -3.78 11.43 39.82
N ARG A 806 -3.06 10.40 40.25
CA ARG A 806 -2.96 10.05 41.66
C ARG A 806 -2.17 11.10 42.47
N GLY A 807 -2.81 11.59 43.52
CA GLY A 807 -2.20 12.51 44.50
C GLY A 807 -2.02 13.93 43.95
N VAL A 808 -2.70 14.31 42.88
CA VAL A 808 -2.69 15.66 42.31
C VAL A 808 -3.97 16.40 42.70
N ALA A 809 -3.85 17.64 43.14
CA ALA A 809 -5.04 18.45 43.38
C ALA A 809 -5.59 19.03 42.10
N PHE A 810 -6.90 19.05 41.91
CA PHE A 810 -7.52 19.62 40.69
C PHE A 810 -7.12 21.09 40.47
N ALA A 811 -6.85 21.83 41.57
CA ALA A 811 -6.38 23.21 41.49
C ALA A 811 -4.97 23.38 40.87
N ASP A 812 -4.18 22.32 40.80
CA ASP A 812 -2.84 22.30 40.23
C ASP A 812 -2.84 22.02 38.72
N LEU A 813 -4.03 21.75 38.17
CA LEU A 813 -4.19 21.50 36.74
C LEU A 813 -4.32 22.78 35.93
N SER A 814 -3.77 22.78 34.78
CA SER A 814 -4.01 23.81 33.74
C SER A 814 -4.34 23.18 32.38
N PHE A 815 -5.31 23.76 31.70
CA PHE A 815 -5.87 23.31 30.46
C PHE A 815 -5.61 24.37 29.41
N THR A 816 -4.73 24.10 28.49
CA THR A 816 -4.36 25.04 27.42
C THR A 816 -4.92 24.54 26.10
N GLN A 817 -5.77 25.35 25.45
CA GLN A 817 -6.27 25.02 24.13
C GLN A 817 -5.18 25.21 23.09
N VAL A 818 -4.95 24.19 22.26
CA VAL A 818 -3.96 24.17 21.17
C VAL A 818 -4.69 23.72 19.90
N GLY A 819 -5.17 24.67 19.11
CA GLY A 819 -6.02 24.34 17.97
C GLY A 819 -7.35 23.72 18.43
N THR A 820 -7.62 22.50 17.98
CA THR A 820 -8.76 21.69 18.42
C THR A 820 -8.48 20.89 19.69
N ASP A 821 -7.21 20.78 20.07
CA ASP A 821 -6.73 19.90 21.13
C ASP A 821 -6.52 20.62 22.45
N THR A 822 -6.36 19.85 23.53
CA THR A 822 -6.09 20.40 24.85
C THR A 822 -4.81 19.82 25.43
N LEU A 823 -3.90 20.69 25.83
CA LEU A 823 -2.73 20.35 26.63
C LEU A 823 -3.09 20.40 28.11
N LEU A 824 -3.00 19.27 28.80
CA LEU A 824 -3.13 19.15 30.24
C LEU A 824 -1.76 19.25 30.90
N SER A 825 -1.62 20.17 31.84
CA SER A 825 -0.39 20.30 32.63
C SER A 825 -0.68 20.23 34.13
N VAL A 826 0.24 19.64 34.86
CA VAL A 826 0.24 19.58 36.33
C VAL A 826 1.37 20.48 36.85
N THR A 827 1.04 21.50 37.62
CA THR A 827 1.99 22.50 38.16
C THR A 827 2.94 23.07 37.08
N GLY A 828 2.40 23.28 35.84
CA GLY A 828 3.11 23.82 34.72
C GLY A 828 3.91 22.80 33.86
N THR A 829 3.93 21.54 34.24
CA THR A 829 4.54 20.46 33.41
C THR A 829 3.45 19.77 32.61
N ALA A 830 3.60 19.70 31.29
CA ALA A 830 2.67 19.01 30.42
C ALA A 830 2.72 17.49 30.66
N VAL A 831 1.56 16.88 30.91
CA VAL A 831 1.45 15.44 31.15
C VAL A 831 0.58 14.73 30.13
N GLY A 832 -0.35 15.44 29.50
CA GLY A 832 -1.27 14.87 28.51
C GLY A 832 -1.59 15.85 27.39
N HIS A 833 -1.76 15.34 26.18
CA HIS A 833 -2.25 16.04 25.01
C HIS A 833 -3.49 15.28 24.52
N PHE A 834 -4.64 15.93 24.50
CA PHE A 834 -5.93 15.34 24.18
C PHE A 834 -6.42 15.83 22.85
N THR A 835 -6.43 14.95 21.87
CA THR A 835 -6.78 15.27 20.49
C THR A 835 -8.27 15.53 20.35
N ASN A 836 -8.63 16.60 19.64
CA ASN A 836 -10.02 17.02 19.40
C ASN A 836 -10.89 17.25 20.63
N VAL A 837 -10.29 17.49 21.77
CA VAL A 837 -10.99 17.79 23.03
C VAL A 837 -10.82 19.25 23.40
N SER A 838 -11.92 19.98 23.63
CA SER A 838 -11.83 21.38 24.02
C SER A 838 -11.37 21.52 25.48
N ALA A 839 -10.58 22.55 25.78
CA ALA A 839 -10.14 22.84 27.14
C ALA A 839 -11.32 23.05 28.11
N ALA A 840 -12.44 23.58 27.63
CA ALA A 840 -13.64 23.75 28.41
C ALA A 840 -14.33 22.41 28.75
N SER A 841 -14.34 21.48 27.81
CA SER A 841 -14.88 20.12 28.02
C SER A 841 -13.99 19.33 28.97
N LEU A 842 -12.67 19.39 28.78
CA LEU A 842 -11.71 18.66 29.61
C LEU A 842 -11.65 19.19 31.04
N ASN A 843 -11.80 20.50 31.25
CA ASN A 843 -11.77 21.16 32.55
C ASN A 843 -13.07 20.90 33.35
N ASN A 844 -13.36 19.66 33.58
CA ASN A 844 -14.48 19.19 34.38
C ASN A 844 -14.00 18.12 35.37
N LEU A 845 -14.24 18.33 36.69
CA LEU A 845 -13.80 17.38 37.71
C LEU A 845 -14.29 15.95 37.49
N ALA A 846 -15.43 15.78 36.80
CA ALA A 846 -16.01 14.47 36.52
C ALA A 846 -15.16 13.64 35.51
N ASN A 847 -14.27 14.27 34.76
CA ASN A 847 -13.34 13.58 33.84
C ASN A 847 -12.10 13.00 34.56
N PHE A 848 -11.97 13.18 35.87
CA PHE A 848 -10.74 12.83 36.60
C PHE A 848 -10.98 11.82 37.72
N ALA A 849 -9.98 10.94 37.87
CA ALA A 849 -9.90 9.95 38.93
C ALA A 849 -8.60 10.10 39.73
N GLY A 850 -8.59 9.62 40.99
CA GLY A 850 -7.38 9.56 41.81
C GLY A 850 -6.83 10.89 42.30
N LEU A 851 -7.55 11.98 42.15
CA LEU A 851 -7.15 13.30 42.65
C LEU A 851 -7.01 13.32 44.17
N ALA A 852 -6.14 14.24 44.71
CA ALA A 852 -5.88 14.42 46.13
C ALA A 852 -7.00 15.20 46.83
#